data_59c4ec32e5a879fe720af611791f8d0a
#
_entry.id   59c4ec32e5a879fe720af611791f8d0a
#
_cell.length_a   1.000
_cell.length_b   1.000
_cell.length_c   1.000
_cell.angle_alpha   90.00
_cell.angle_beta   90.00
_cell.angle_gamma   90.00
#
_symmetry.space_group_name_H-M   'P 1'
#
loop_
_entity.id
_entity.type
_entity.pdbx_description
1 polymer ?
#
loop_
_entity_poly.entity_id
_entity_poly.type
_entity_poly.pdbx_seq_one_letter_code
_entity_poly.pdbx_strand_id
1 'polypeptide(L)'
;MLKGLVHKVVGTRFRREMKRMQPIVDEIKRHEERLAGVSEDELKAQTERFRGRIRERTQNLEDEIERQREERRHTEDSSKRADLSERIHQSEQEFQEAADEVLDELLPEAFATVREACRRLLGREIDVTGHNMTWDMVPYDVQLIGGIVLHQGKIAEMATGEGKTLVATLPLYLNALSGKGAHLVTVNNYLARRDSQWMGTVFQYLGLTVGCIDDTQPGSEVRRGMYGCDITYGTNNEFGFDYLRDNMVVRQEDRVQRAHNYAIIDEVDSVLIDEARTPLIISGPVGQAQDQQIYKKYNAQVAGLVRKQTAITSELVAEAEKELAKLEEESEDASDFHTGKLLLAAQRGAPKNRRLMKLLSETGVKQLMQRTEAGVMREKAMTEIDEMLLFTTDEKGHTIQISDRGQDILSPGDPDAFVVPDISEDVKKVEDDEKLGPDEKRDRIQQLERDYAEKSERLHIIHQLVKAHGLYEKDVEYVVENGEVVIVDEFTGRKMVGRRWSDGLHQAVEAKENVSVRGETQTLATITIQNYFRMYSRLAGMTGTAETEEGEFHEIYGLEVVVIPTNRPVRRMDDEDLLYRTKREKFAALLDEIERLHRRGLPMLVGTTSVDVSEMVSRMLKRRGLAHEVLNAKQHEREAEIVTQAGQPGAITIATNMAGRGTDIKLGAALVKCQVCGLRSSEPAFGQLTEEEDLDQDQVNALGCYVDPPCGLQILGTERHESRRIDRQLRGRAGRQGDPGSSRFFLS
;
A
#
# COMPACT_ATOMS: atom_id res chain seq x y z
N MET A 1 27.40 -1.87 28.02
CA MET A 1 27.29 -1.36 29.38
C MET A 1 27.13 0.16 29.47
N LEU A 2 27.93 1.02 28.80
CA LEU A 2 27.74 2.48 28.84
C LEU A 2 26.37 2.96 28.34
N LYS A 3 25.84 2.39 27.24
CA LYS A 3 24.49 2.71 26.74
C LYS A 3 23.39 2.44 27.77
N GLY A 4 23.48 1.35 28.54
CA GLY A 4 22.51 1.01 29.58
C GLY A 4 22.55 1.93 30.80
N LEU A 5 23.74 2.45 31.15
CA LEU A 5 23.90 3.44 32.24
C LEU A 5 23.36 4.82 31.80
N VAL A 6 23.62 5.23 30.57
CA VAL A 6 23.09 6.49 30.01
C VAL A 6 21.56 6.43 29.93
N HIS A 7 20.98 5.31 29.50
CA HIS A 7 19.53 5.13 29.50
C HIS A 7 18.88 5.20 30.90
N LYS A 8 19.55 4.69 31.93
CA LYS A 8 19.03 4.78 33.30
C LYS A 8 19.08 6.19 33.89
N VAL A 9 20.04 7.05 33.47
CA VAL A 9 20.22 8.41 34.03
C VAL A 9 19.47 9.47 33.18
N VAL A 10 19.45 9.32 31.84
CA VAL A 10 18.90 10.34 30.91
C VAL A 10 17.49 9.98 30.45
N GLY A 11 17.02 8.75 30.68
CA GLY A 11 15.77 8.22 30.12
C GLY A 11 15.86 7.94 28.62
N THR A 12 14.89 7.21 28.09
CA THR A 12 14.76 7.02 26.63
C THR A 12 14.36 8.33 25.95
N ARG A 13 14.65 8.49 24.63
CA ARG A 13 14.17 9.64 23.80
C ARG A 13 12.67 9.85 24.03
N PHE A 14 11.92 8.77 23.99
CA PHE A 14 10.51 8.70 24.26
C PHE A 14 10.08 9.36 25.60
N ARG A 15 10.70 9.01 26.75
CA ARG A 15 10.39 9.62 28.06
C ARG A 15 10.62 11.12 28.08
N ARG A 16 11.65 11.60 27.38
CA ARG A 16 11.95 13.04 27.30
C ARG A 16 10.87 13.78 26.51
N GLU A 17 10.42 13.22 25.38
CA GLU A 17 9.34 13.80 24.60
C GLU A 17 8.02 13.83 25.40
N MET A 18 7.68 12.74 26.11
CA MET A 18 6.52 12.69 26.99
C MET A 18 6.58 13.74 28.11
N LYS A 19 7.73 13.89 28.79
CA LYS A 19 7.92 14.92 29.83
C LYS A 19 7.78 16.34 29.26
N ARG A 20 8.19 16.57 28.01
CA ARG A 20 8.05 17.84 27.33
C ARG A 20 6.60 18.19 27.02
N MET A 21 5.77 17.20 26.70
CA MET A 21 4.37 17.40 26.33
C MET A 21 3.43 17.41 27.55
N GLN A 22 3.84 16.83 28.69
CA GLN A 22 3.00 16.73 29.88
C GLN A 22 2.45 18.10 30.37
N PRO A 23 3.22 19.20 30.40
CA PRO A 23 2.71 20.52 30.80
C PRO A 23 1.55 21.00 29.89
N ILE A 24 1.61 20.68 28.57
CA ILE A 24 0.55 21.02 27.61
C ILE A 24 -0.71 20.22 27.93
N VAL A 25 -0.56 18.91 28.22
CA VAL A 25 -1.70 18.07 28.65
C VAL A 25 -2.35 18.59 29.93
N ASP A 26 -1.55 19.03 30.89
CA ASP A 26 -2.04 19.60 32.13
C ASP A 26 -2.78 20.93 31.91
N GLU A 27 -2.35 21.71 30.92
CA GLU A 27 -3.05 22.93 30.48
C GLU A 27 -4.36 22.63 29.80
N ILE A 28 -4.40 21.62 28.91
CA ILE A 28 -5.64 21.13 28.28
C ILE A 28 -6.66 20.77 29.37
N LYS A 29 -6.25 20.04 30.41
CA LYS A 29 -7.15 19.65 31.52
C LYS A 29 -7.72 20.88 32.27
N ARG A 30 -6.91 21.91 32.51
CA ARG A 30 -7.39 23.15 33.14
C ARG A 30 -8.46 23.86 32.26
N HIS A 31 -8.27 23.88 30.97
CA HIS A 31 -9.28 24.41 30.03
C HIS A 31 -10.54 23.56 30.02
N GLU A 32 -10.40 22.22 30.05
CA GLU A 32 -11.51 21.28 30.13
C GLU A 32 -12.38 21.49 31.37
N GLU A 33 -11.78 21.66 32.54
CA GLU A 33 -12.50 21.98 33.77
C GLU A 33 -13.35 23.27 33.62
N ARG A 34 -12.81 24.26 32.95
CA ARG A 34 -13.54 25.52 32.67
C ARG A 34 -14.71 25.29 31.69
N LEU A 35 -14.46 24.50 30.62
CA LEU A 35 -15.44 24.24 29.57
C LEU A 35 -16.58 23.32 30.01
N ALA A 36 -16.39 22.47 31.01
CA ALA A 36 -17.42 21.61 31.56
C ALA A 36 -18.65 22.36 32.09
N GLY A 37 -18.45 23.63 32.53
CA GLY A 37 -19.54 24.47 33.05
C GLY A 37 -20.21 25.41 32.05
N VAL A 38 -19.74 25.47 30.78
CA VAL A 38 -20.32 26.39 29.78
C VAL A 38 -21.52 25.79 29.08
N SER A 39 -22.40 26.63 28.55
CA SER A 39 -23.55 26.22 27.76
C SER A 39 -23.12 25.59 26.41
N GLU A 40 -24.00 24.87 25.73
CA GLU A 40 -23.73 24.29 24.41
C GLU A 40 -23.40 25.36 23.37
N ASP A 41 -24.14 26.46 23.38
CA ASP A 41 -23.94 27.58 22.46
C ASP A 41 -22.59 28.26 22.69
N GLU A 42 -22.17 28.40 23.94
CA GLU A 42 -20.85 28.95 24.30
C GLU A 42 -19.71 28.03 23.87
N LEU A 43 -19.89 26.69 23.96
CA LEU A 43 -18.89 25.73 23.48
C LEU A 43 -18.77 25.82 21.95
N LYS A 44 -19.86 25.86 21.23
CA LYS A 44 -19.87 26.02 19.76
C LYS A 44 -19.25 27.37 19.31
N ALA A 45 -19.51 28.43 20.08
CA ALA A 45 -18.94 29.75 19.83
C ALA A 45 -17.41 29.83 19.98
N GLN A 46 -16.77 28.83 20.62
CA GLN A 46 -15.29 28.79 20.72
C GLN A 46 -14.63 28.79 19.33
N THR A 47 -15.19 28.07 18.36
CA THR A 47 -14.66 28.00 16.99
C THR A 47 -14.52 29.41 16.37
N GLU A 48 -15.56 30.24 16.46
CA GLU A 48 -15.50 31.61 15.95
C GLU A 48 -14.56 32.52 16.76
N ARG A 49 -14.45 32.32 18.06
CA ARG A 49 -13.46 33.04 18.88
C ARG A 49 -12.02 32.71 18.44
N PHE A 50 -11.73 31.44 18.19
CA PHE A 50 -10.40 31.03 17.73
C PHE A 50 -10.09 31.58 16.34
N ARG A 51 -11.05 31.49 15.41
CA ARG A 51 -10.94 32.12 14.09
C ARG A 51 -10.72 33.62 14.16
N GLY A 52 -11.40 34.29 15.11
CA GLY A 52 -11.21 35.72 15.37
C GLY A 52 -9.77 36.05 15.81
N ARG A 53 -9.21 35.28 16.75
CA ARG A 53 -7.81 35.45 17.18
C ARG A 53 -6.80 35.25 16.06
N ILE A 54 -7.02 34.24 15.21
CA ILE A 54 -6.15 33.99 14.05
C ILE A 54 -6.23 35.18 13.09
N ARG A 55 -7.44 35.61 12.72
CA ARG A 55 -7.65 36.75 11.80
C ARG A 55 -7.01 38.04 12.34
N GLU A 56 -7.18 38.33 13.61
CA GLU A 56 -6.57 39.53 14.24
C GLU A 56 -5.06 39.58 14.03
N ARG A 57 -4.39 38.44 14.03
CA ARG A 57 -2.94 38.33 13.92
C ARG A 57 -2.45 38.28 12.45
N THR A 58 -3.24 37.72 11.54
CA THR A 58 -2.84 37.42 10.16
C THR A 58 -3.45 38.32 9.10
N GLN A 59 -4.51 39.09 9.40
CA GLN A 59 -5.24 39.90 8.43
C GLN A 59 -4.35 40.87 7.64
N ASN A 60 -3.45 41.57 8.33
CA ASN A 60 -2.58 42.55 7.69
C ASN A 60 -1.63 41.90 6.66
N LEU A 61 -1.18 40.68 6.96
CA LEU A 61 -0.31 39.90 6.04
C LEU A 61 -1.11 39.38 4.86
N GLU A 62 -2.34 38.95 5.08
CA GLU A 62 -3.24 38.51 4.02
C GLU A 62 -3.59 39.63 3.05
N ASP A 63 -3.92 40.82 3.55
CA ASP A 63 -4.18 42.02 2.77
C ASP A 63 -2.95 42.46 1.98
N GLU A 64 -1.75 42.30 2.55
CA GLU A 64 -0.47 42.61 1.86
C GLU A 64 -0.21 41.62 0.71
N ILE A 65 -0.39 40.32 0.94
CA ILE A 65 -0.23 39.29 -0.09
C ILE A 65 -1.21 39.56 -1.25
N GLU A 66 -2.43 39.92 -0.95
CA GLU A 66 -3.45 40.18 -1.99
C GLU A 66 -3.09 41.41 -2.81
N ARG A 67 -2.66 42.49 -2.18
CA ARG A 67 -2.10 43.68 -2.87
C ARG A 67 -0.94 43.34 -3.79
N GLN A 68 0.02 42.59 -3.30
CA GLN A 68 1.21 42.20 -4.08
C GLN A 68 0.83 41.29 -5.27
N ARG A 69 -0.13 40.40 -5.09
CA ARG A 69 -0.66 39.56 -6.17
C ARG A 69 -1.38 40.37 -7.23
N GLU A 70 -2.13 41.38 -6.84
CA GLU A 70 -2.84 42.29 -7.76
C GLU A 70 -1.84 43.17 -8.52
N GLU A 71 -0.85 43.73 -7.84
CA GLU A 71 0.24 44.50 -8.47
C GLU A 71 1.00 43.64 -9.50
N ARG A 72 1.31 42.37 -9.17
CA ARG A 72 1.96 41.43 -10.09
C ARG A 72 1.14 41.17 -11.35
N ARG A 73 -0.22 41.07 -11.22
CA ARG A 73 -1.12 40.87 -12.38
C ARG A 73 -1.08 42.05 -13.35
N HIS A 74 -0.92 43.24 -12.86
CA HIS A 74 -0.92 44.45 -13.65
C HIS A 74 0.50 44.93 -14.13
N THR A 75 1.53 44.25 -13.65
CA THR A 75 2.93 44.61 -14.04
C THR A 75 3.34 43.87 -15.31
N GLU A 76 3.74 44.63 -16.36
CA GLU A 76 4.25 44.07 -17.63
C GLU A 76 5.75 43.77 -17.60
N ASP A 77 6.52 44.44 -16.76
CA ASP A 77 7.97 44.29 -16.62
C ASP A 77 8.31 42.95 -15.97
N SER A 78 9.05 42.11 -16.69
CA SER A 78 9.43 40.77 -16.24
C SER A 78 10.32 40.77 -14.98
N SER A 79 11.19 41.76 -14.83
CA SER A 79 12.08 41.89 -13.65
C SER A 79 11.26 42.25 -12.40
N LYS A 80 10.35 43.21 -12.51
CA LYS A 80 9.48 43.62 -11.44
C LYS A 80 8.50 42.48 -11.05
N ARG A 81 8.06 41.70 -12.04
CA ARG A 81 7.21 40.52 -11.75
C ARG A 81 7.96 39.45 -10.97
N ALA A 82 9.26 39.27 -11.25
CA ALA A 82 10.12 38.36 -10.48
C ALA A 82 10.28 38.84 -9.04
N ASP A 83 10.62 40.12 -8.83
CA ASP A 83 10.75 40.74 -7.50
C ASP A 83 9.45 40.67 -6.70
N LEU A 84 8.29 40.91 -7.34
CA LEU A 84 6.98 40.76 -6.69
C LEU A 84 6.67 39.29 -6.33
N SER A 85 7.10 38.34 -7.15
CA SER A 85 6.93 36.92 -6.83
C SER A 85 7.75 36.49 -5.61
N GLU A 86 8.95 37.01 -5.45
CA GLU A 86 9.80 36.76 -4.27
C GLU A 86 9.22 37.42 -3.02
N ARG A 87 8.70 38.64 -3.12
CA ARG A 87 8.00 39.31 -2.00
C ARG A 87 6.74 38.58 -1.59
N ILE A 88 5.93 38.15 -2.55
CA ILE A 88 4.74 37.34 -2.26
C ILE A 88 5.13 36.08 -1.49
N HIS A 89 6.16 35.39 -1.94
CA HIS A 89 6.65 34.18 -1.26
C HIS A 89 7.11 34.48 0.18
N GLN A 90 7.84 35.57 0.38
CA GLN A 90 8.25 36.00 1.72
C GLN A 90 7.06 36.36 2.61
N SER A 91 6.09 37.12 2.11
CA SER A 91 4.87 37.46 2.85
C SER A 91 4.01 36.23 3.16
N GLU A 92 3.98 35.23 2.26
CA GLU A 92 3.32 33.94 2.50
C GLU A 92 4.01 33.14 3.60
N GLN A 93 5.34 33.17 3.69
CA GLN A 93 6.08 32.55 4.79
C GLN A 93 5.80 33.26 6.14
N GLU A 94 5.88 34.59 6.18
CA GLU A 94 5.56 35.39 7.38
C GLU A 94 4.10 35.13 7.86
N PHE A 95 3.17 35.03 6.90
CA PHE A 95 1.78 34.65 7.23
C PHE A 95 1.70 33.27 7.86
N GLN A 96 2.42 32.29 7.30
CA GLN A 96 2.40 30.92 7.81
C GLN A 96 3.01 30.83 9.21
N GLU A 97 4.13 31.51 9.45
CA GLU A 97 4.78 31.58 10.76
C GLU A 97 3.85 32.24 11.79
N ALA A 98 3.23 33.37 11.47
CA ALA A 98 2.30 34.05 12.37
C ALA A 98 1.06 33.20 12.67
N ALA A 99 0.53 32.48 11.66
CA ALA A 99 -0.60 31.57 11.84
C ALA A 99 -0.23 30.39 12.73
N ASP A 100 0.96 29.81 12.52
CA ASP A 100 1.47 28.70 13.33
C ASP A 100 1.70 29.06 14.79
N GLU A 101 2.25 30.26 15.08
CA GLU A 101 2.39 30.76 16.43
C GLU A 101 1.03 30.86 17.16
N VAL A 102 0.00 31.40 16.48
CA VAL A 102 -1.33 31.49 17.07
C VAL A 102 -1.98 30.13 17.26
N LEU A 103 -1.77 29.19 16.33
CA LEU A 103 -2.29 27.82 16.47
C LEU A 103 -1.62 27.09 17.64
N ASP A 104 -0.32 27.28 17.86
CA ASP A 104 0.40 26.75 19.03
C ASP A 104 -0.16 27.33 20.36
N GLU A 105 -0.44 28.63 20.41
CA GLU A 105 -1.08 29.27 21.56
C GLU A 105 -2.51 28.74 21.81
N LEU A 106 -3.27 28.46 20.75
CA LEU A 106 -4.64 27.97 20.82
C LEU A 106 -4.75 26.50 21.15
N LEU A 107 -3.70 25.71 20.91
CA LEU A 107 -3.70 24.25 21.02
C LEU A 107 -4.32 23.72 22.31
N PRO A 108 -3.95 24.19 23.53
CA PRO A 108 -4.53 23.64 24.75
C PRO A 108 -6.04 23.86 24.85
N GLU A 109 -6.50 25.06 24.51
CA GLU A 109 -7.92 25.42 24.58
C GLU A 109 -8.74 24.71 23.48
N ALA A 110 -8.21 24.60 22.27
CA ALA A 110 -8.83 23.89 21.15
C ALA A 110 -8.98 22.39 21.42
N PHE A 111 -7.93 21.74 21.94
CA PHE A 111 -8.00 20.31 22.28
C PHE A 111 -8.98 20.04 23.43
N ALA A 112 -9.03 20.91 24.42
CA ALA A 112 -10.04 20.85 25.48
C ALA A 112 -11.46 20.98 24.91
N THR A 113 -11.65 21.88 23.92
CA THR A 113 -12.95 22.08 23.25
C THR A 113 -13.40 20.82 22.52
N VAL A 114 -12.50 20.16 21.76
CA VAL A 114 -12.80 18.88 21.10
C VAL A 114 -13.12 17.79 22.10
N ARG A 115 -12.34 17.68 23.18
CA ARG A 115 -12.54 16.65 24.22
C ARG A 115 -13.88 16.84 24.93
N GLU A 116 -14.26 18.08 25.24
CA GLU A 116 -15.56 18.40 25.82
C GLU A 116 -16.71 18.13 24.84
N ALA A 117 -16.55 18.44 23.55
CA ALA A 117 -17.51 18.08 22.52
C ALA A 117 -17.75 16.57 22.47
N CYS A 118 -16.65 15.77 22.48
CA CYS A 118 -16.76 14.31 22.53
C CYS A 118 -17.53 13.81 23.77
N ARG A 119 -17.32 14.45 24.93
CA ARG A 119 -18.04 14.11 26.16
C ARG A 119 -19.53 14.41 26.06
N ARG A 120 -19.91 15.53 25.46
CA ARG A 120 -21.33 15.90 25.25
C ARG A 120 -22.03 15.06 24.21
N LEU A 121 -21.28 14.45 23.31
CA LEU A 121 -21.82 13.52 22.32
C LEU A 121 -22.04 12.11 22.87
N LEU A 122 -21.54 11.75 24.06
CA LEU A 122 -21.72 10.42 24.64
C LEU A 122 -23.19 9.97 24.66
N GLY A 123 -23.42 8.75 24.16
CA GLY A 123 -24.75 8.16 24.05
C GLY A 123 -25.56 8.60 22.83
N ARG A 124 -25.05 9.51 21.98
CA ARG A 124 -25.73 9.94 20.75
C ARG A 124 -25.62 8.86 19.69
N GLU A 125 -26.75 8.58 19.03
CA GLU A 125 -26.77 7.71 17.86
C GLU A 125 -26.36 8.47 16.61
N ILE A 126 -25.52 7.84 15.81
CA ILE A 126 -24.92 8.41 14.59
C ILE A 126 -25.05 7.37 13.48
N ASP A 127 -25.54 7.75 12.32
CA ASP A 127 -25.48 6.92 11.13
C ASP A 127 -24.09 7.01 10.48
N VAL A 128 -23.40 5.88 10.40
CA VAL A 128 -22.08 5.74 9.78
C VAL A 128 -22.16 4.67 8.72
N THR A 129 -22.11 5.06 7.46
CA THR A 129 -22.19 4.14 6.29
C THR A 129 -23.44 3.22 6.32
N GLY A 130 -24.60 3.75 6.80
CA GLY A 130 -25.86 3.01 6.90
C GLY A 130 -25.96 2.11 8.16
N HIS A 131 -25.02 2.25 9.09
CA HIS A 131 -25.07 1.55 10.37
C HIS A 131 -25.24 2.53 11.53
N ASN A 132 -26.23 2.30 12.39
CA ASN A 132 -26.41 3.09 13.61
C ASN A 132 -25.33 2.73 14.62
N MET A 133 -24.50 3.70 14.98
CA MET A 133 -23.44 3.59 15.99
C MET A 133 -23.74 4.56 17.13
N THR A 134 -23.47 4.15 18.36
CA THR A 134 -23.55 5.04 19.51
C THR A 134 -22.17 5.64 19.78
N TRP A 135 -22.11 6.96 19.98
CA TRP A 135 -20.85 7.62 20.36
C TRP A 135 -20.47 7.29 21.79
N ASP A 136 -19.34 6.62 21.97
CA ASP A 136 -18.84 6.13 23.28
C ASP A 136 -17.39 6.56 23.59
N MET A 137 -16.85 7.55 22.83
CA MET A 137 -15.45 7.90 22.83
C MET A 137 -15.19 9.29 23.41
N VAL A 138 -14.20 9.36 24.30
CA VAL A 138 -13.57 10.62 24.77
C VAL A 138 -12.06 10.41 24.73
N PRO A 139 -11.27 11.32 24.14
CA PRO A 139 -9.83 11.16 24.05
C PRO A 139 -9.14 10.95 25.41
N TYR A 140 -8.26 9.95 25.50
CA TYR A 140 -7.40 9.72 26.65
C TYR A 140 -6.20 10.68 26.64
N ASP A 141 -5.49 10.82 27.77
CA ASP A 141 -4.32 11.69 27.86
C ASP A 141 -3.22 11.32 26.86
N VAL A 142 -2.96 10.03 26.67
CA VAL A 142 -2.01 9.53 25.65
C VAL A 142 -2.44 9.92 24.23
N GLN A 143 -3.74 10.02 23.98
CA GLN A 143 -4.28 10.44 22.71
C GLN A 143 -4.16 11.97 22.50
N LEU A 144 -4.23 12.76 23.58
CA LEU A 144 -3.90 14.20 23.51
C LEU A 144 -2.45 14.39 23.07
N ILE A 145 -1.53 13.58 23.61
CA ILE A 145 -0.12 13.62 23.22
C ILE A 145 0.05 13.25 21.74
N GLY A 146 -0.64 12.21 21.28
CA GLY A 146 -0.67 11.87 19.85
C GLY A 146 -1.13 13.03 18.98
N GLY A 147 -2.19 13.74 19.39
CA GLY A 147 -2.67 14.96 18.73
C GLY A 147 -1.64 16.08 18.67
N ILE A 148 -0.90 16.31 19.78
CA ILE A 148 0.18 17.32 19.84
C ILE A 148 1.29 16.96 18.84
N VAL A 149 1.70 15.70 18.79
CA VAL A 149 2.73 15.21 17.85
C VAL A 149 2.31 15.44 16.40
N LEU A 150 1.05 15.12 16.06
CA LEU A 150 0.50 15.35 14.73
C LEU A 150 0.43 16.85 14.39
N HIS A 151 0.04 17.69 15.32
CA HIS A 151 0.03 19.15 15.09
C HIS A 151 1.45 19.68 14.81
N GLN A 152 2.47 19.13 15.45
CA GLN A 152 3.87 19.49 15.23
C GLN A 152 4.43 19.02 13.86
N GLY A 153 3.63 18.40 12.99
CA GLY A 153 4.10 17.89 11.70
C GLY A 153 5.02 16.68 11.85
N LYS A 154 4.72 15.79 12.79
CA LYS A 154 5.50 14.57 13.04
C LYS A 154 4.65 13.32 12.84
N ILE A 155 5.29 12.16 12.85
CA ILE A 155 4.60 10.87 12.81
C ILE A 155 4.34 10.39 14.25
N ALA A 156 3.07 10.20 14.59
CA ALA A 156 2.65 9.56 15.82
C ALA A 156 2.58 8.03 15.60
N GLU A 157 3.56 7.31 16.12
CA GLU A 157 3.45 5.85 16.18
C GLU A 157 2.58 5.46 17.37
N MET A 158 1.37 5.03 17.09
CA MET A 158 0.41 4.57 18.08
C MET A 158 0.03 3.12 17.76
N ALA A 159 0.13 2.25 18.75
CA ALA A 159 -0.20 0.84 18.56
C ALA A 159 -1.59 0.68 17.94
N THR A 160 -1.78 -0.38 17.16
CA THR A 160 -3.08 -0.67 16.54
C THR A 160 -4.14 -0.85 17.63
N GLY A 161 -5.33 -0.22 17.44
CA GLY A 161 -6.41 -0.24 18.44
C GLY A 161 -6.34 0.87 19.49
N GLU A 162 -5.35 1.78 19.45
CA GLU A 162 -5.23 2.92 20.38
C GLU A 162 -6.05 4.15 19.94
N GLY A 163 -6.95 4.01 18.97
CA GLY A 163 -7.91 5.06 18.55
C GLY A 163 -7.27 6.20 17.75
N LYS A 164 -6.35 5.89 16.82
CA LYS A 164 -5.74 6.89 15.92
C LYS A 164 -6.76 7.80 15.23
N THR A 165 -7.87 7.24 14.78
CA THR A 165 -8.96 7.99 14.12
C THR A 165 -9.51 9.11 15.01
N LEU A 166 -9.68 8.84 16.30
CA LEU A 166 -10.13 9.85 17.28
C LEU A 166 -9.03 10.89 17.56
N VAL A 167 -7.76 10.46 17.64
CA VAL A 167 -6.60 11.34 17.84
C VAL A 167 -6.51 12.39 16.74
N ALA A 168 -6.72 11.99 15.50
CA ALA A 168 -6.66 12.89 14.35
C ALA A 168 -7.68 14.04 14.44
N THR A 169 -8.78 13.89 15.18
CA THR A 169 -9.78 14.96 15.33
C THR A 169 -9.22 16.20 16.01
N LEU A 170 -8.30 16.04 16.94
CA LEU A 170 -7.70 17.12 17.70
C LEU A 170 -6.90 18.10 16.81
N PRO A 171 -5.85 17.66 16.10
CA PRO A 171 -5.08 18.54 15.23
C PRO A 171 -5.83 18.94 13.95
N LEU A 172 -6.78 18.12 13.45
CA LEU A 172 -7.61 18.52 12.30
C LEU A 172 -8.49 19.71 12.67
N TYR A 173 -9.16 19.66 13.82
CA TYR A 173 -9.94 20.79 14.31
C TYR A 173 -9.09 22.06 14.41
N LEU A 174 -7.94 21.98 15.09
CA LEU A 174 -7.05 23.11 15.32
C LEU A 174 -6.56 23.74 14.01
N ASN A 175 -6.03 22.92 13.09
CA ASN A 175 -5.46 23.43 11.82
C ASN A 175 -6.55 23.92 10.85
N ALA A 176 -7.77 23.36 10.91
CA ALA A 176 -8.91 23.82 10.11
C ALA A 176 -9.38 25.24 10.48
N LEU A 177 -9.09 25.70 11.71
CA LEU A 177 -9.44 27.07 12.17
C LEU A 177 -8.78 28.16 11.33
N SER A 178 -7.64 27.87 10.69
CA SER A 178 -6.95 28.79 9.77
C SER A 178 -7.79 29.14 8.52
N GLY A 179 -8.84 28.37 8.20
CA GLY A 179 -9.62 28.51 6.97
C GLY A 179 -8.92 28.06 5.69
N LYS A 180 -7.65 27.62 5.77
CA LYS A 180 -6.85 27.15 4.61
C LYS A 180 -7.16 25.70 4.21
N GLY A 181 -7.93 24.96 5.04
CA GLY A 181 -8.30 23.57 4.87
C GLY A 181 -7.29 22.59 5.49
N ALA A 182 -7.84 21.51 6.03
CA ALA A 182 -7.08 20.39 6.58
C ALA A 182 -7.52 19.10 5.90
N HIS A 183 -6.56 18.26 5.50
CA HIS A 183 -6.83 17.01 4.79
C HIS A 183 -6.54 15.81 5.68
N LEU A 184 -7.42 14.81 5.68
CA LEU A 184 -7.12 13.49 6.20
C LEU A 184 -7.05 12.49 5.05
N VAL A 185 -5.90 11.86 4.92
CA VAL A 185 -5.59 10.91 3.85
C VAL A 185 -5.67 9.50 4.39
N THR A 186 -6.45 8.65 3.75
CA THR A 186 -6.62 7.24 4.10
C THR A 186 -6.12 6.32 2.98
N VAL A 187 -6.04 5.03 3.28
CA VAL A 187 -5.57 4.01 2.31
C VAL A 187 -6.69 3.44 1.42
N ASN A 188 -7.97 3.68 1.76
CA ASN A 188 -9.09 3.20 0.94
C ASN A 188 -10.36 4.05 1.14
N ASN A 189 -11.25 3.97 0.16
CA ASN A 189 -12.50 4.75 0.09
C ASN A 189 -13.46 4.45 1.25
N TYR A 190 -13.52 3.19 1.71
CA TYR A 190 -14.38 2.82 2.84
C TYR A 190 -13.98 3.56 4.11
N LEU A 191 -12.68 3.61 4.42
CA LEU A 191 -12.18 4.34 5.58
C LEU A 191 -12.41 5.84 5.46
N ALA A 192 -12.17 6.42 4.27
CA ALA A 192 -12.42 7.85 4.02
C ALA A 192 -13.88 8.20 4.30
N ARG A 193 -14.81 7.42 3.77
CA ARG A 193 -16.26 7.61 3.98
C ARG A 193 -16.67 7.38 5.43
N ARG A 194 -16.27 6.26 6.02
CA ARG A 194 -16.59 5.91 7.41
C ARG A 194 -16.12 6.99 8.37
N ASP A 195 -14.84 7.38 8.25
CA ASP A 195 -14.22 8.28 9.21
C ASP A 195 -14.68 9.73 9.03
N SER A 196 -14.99 10.18 7.80
CA SER A 196 -15.59 11.48 7.55
C SER A 196 -16.99 11.61 8.17
N GLN A 197 -17.79 10.54 8.17
CA GLN A 197 -19.12 10.53 8.79
C GLN A 197 -19.01 10.39 10.32
N TRP A 198 -18.19 9.49 10.80
CA TRP A 198 -18.06 9.20 12.22
C TRP A 198 -17.41 10.38 12.97
N MET A 199 -16.18 10.76 12.61
CA MET A 199 -15.47 11.88 13.24
C MET A 199 -16.05 13.22 12.83
N GLY A 200 -16.65 13.30 11.64
CA GLY A 200 -17.39 14.47 11.14
C GLY A 200 -18.45 14.97 12.12
N THR A 201 -19.06 14.09 12.90
CA THR A 201 -20.01 14.45 13.95
C THR A 201 -19.43 15.44 14.96
N VAL A 202 -18.15 15.25 15.38
CA VAL A 202 -17.48 16.16 16.31
C VAL A 202 -17.24 17.53 15.67
N PHE A 203 -16.75 17.54 14.43
CA PHE A 203 -16.47 18.77 13.70
C PHE A 203 -17.74 19.59 13.42
N GLN A 204 -18.79 18.92 12.96
CA GLN A 204 -20.09 19.55 12.71
C GLN A 204 -20.74 20.07 14.00
N TYR A 205 -20.59 19.34 15.11
CA TYR A 205 -21.03 19.80 16.42
C TYR A 205 -20.35 21.11 16.83
N LEU A 206 -19.10 21.29 16.48
CA LEU A 206 -18.30 22.49 16.73
C LEU A 206 -18.41 23.55 15.59
N GLY A 207 -19.27 23.33 14.58
CA GLY A 207 -19.56 24.30 13.53
C GLY A 207 -18.58 24.28 12.35
N LEU A 208 -17.74 23.25 12.19
CA LEU A 208 -16.89 23.05 11.02
C LEU A 208 -17.58 22.19 9.95
N THR A 209 -17.23 22.44 8.70
CA THR A 209 -17.69 21.67 7.53
C THR A 209 -16.74 20.51 7.20
N VAL A 210 -17.32 19.37 6.79
CA VAL A 210 -16.57 18.16 6.45
C VAL A 210 -16.98 17.66 5.08
N GLY A 211 -16.00 17.35 4.23
CA GLY A 211 -16.17 16.78 2.91
C GLY A 211 -15.46 15.44 2.76
N CYS A 212 -16.00 14.58 1.89
CA CYS A 212 -15.34 13.35 1.45
C CYS A 212 -15.29 13.35 -0.08
N ILE A 213 -14.09 13.25 -0.67
CA ILE A 213 -13.92 13.35 -2.12
C ILE A 213 -14.19 12.01 -2.83
N ASP A 214 -14.01 10.88 -2.16
CA ASP A 214 -14.10 9.55 -2.77
C ASP A 214 -15.51 9.21 -3.31
N ASP A 215 -16.55 9.89 -2.81
CA ASP A 215 -17.94 9.71 -3.25
C ASP A 215 -18.35 10.66 -4.40
N THR A 216 -17.41 11.44 -4.92
CA THR A 216 -17.70 12.49 -5.90
C THR A 216 -16.99 12.24 -7.23
N GLN A 217 -17.58 12.71 -8.32
CA GLN A 217 -16.95 12.61 -9.63
C GLN A 217 -15.76 13.58 -9.77
N PRO A 218 -14.61 13.12 -10.30
CA PRO A 218 -13.46 13.97 -10.58
C PRO A 218 -13.83 15.22 -11.42
N GLY A 219 -13.26 16.37 -11.05
CA GLY A 219 -13.50 17.65 -11.77
C GLY A 219 -14.87 18.25 -11.61
N SER A 220 -15.79 17.64 -10.84
CA SER A 220 -17.14 18.15 -10.63
C SER A 220 -17.17 19.33 -9.65
N GLU A 221 -18.23 20.15 -9.77
CA GLU A 221 -18.50 21.23 -8.83
C GLU A 221 -18.74 20.74 -7.40
N VAL A 222 -19.35 19.55 -7.27
CA VAL A 222 -19.52 18.86 -5.98
C VAL A 222 -18.18 18.55 -5.35
N ARG A 223 -17.22 18.01 -6.13
CA ARG A 223 -15.86 17.70 -5.65
C ARG A 223 -15.12 18.96 -5.21
N ARG A 224 -15.24 20.05 -5.96
CA ARG A 224 -14.73 21.37 -5.57
C ARG A 224 -15.34 21.83 -4.25
N GLY A 225 -16.65 21.63 -4.05
CA GLY A 225 -17.32 21.90 -2.79
C GLY A 225 -16.76 21.09 -1.63
N MET A 226 -16.39 19.82 -1.83
CA MET A 226 -15.74 18.99 -0.80
C MET A 226 -14.37 19.53 -0.40
N TYR A 227 -13.55 19.96 -1.37
CA TYR A 227 -12.29 20.66 -1.08
C TYR A 227 -12.52 22.04 -0.44
N GLY A 228 -13.69 22.67 -0.65
CA GLY A 228 -14.11 23.91 -0.01
C GLY A 228 -14.42 23.77 1.48
N CYS A 229 -14.66 22.55 1.99
CA CYS A 229 -14.90 22.31 3.41
C CYS A 229 -13.67 22.61 4.27
N ASP A 230 -13.88 22.81 5.56
CA ASP A 230 -12.82 23.05 6.54
C ASP A 230 -11.90 21.82 6.66
N ILE A 231 -12.50 20.63 6.60
CA ILE A 231 -11.78 19.35 6.68
C ILE A 231 -12.23 18.46 5.51
N THR A 232 -11.27 17.91 4.78
CA THR A 232 -11.52 17.04 3.62
C THR A 232 -10.87 15.68 3.81
N TYR A 233 -11.68 14.62 3.70
CA TYR A 233 -11.25 13.24 3.73
C TYR A 233 -11.15 12.68 2.31
N GLY A 234 -10.17 11.80 2.08
CA GLY A 234 -10.01 11.10 0.81
C GLY A 234 -8.86 10.12 0.83
N THR A 235 -8.74 9.35 -0.25
CA THR A 235 -7.62 8.44 -0.43
C THR A 235 -6.41 9.16 -1.03
N ASN A 236 -5.21 8.65 -0.74
CA ASN A 236 -3.94 9.16 -1.26
C ASN A 236 -3.96 9.30 -2.79
N ASN A 237 -4.54 8.32 -3.48
CA ASN A 237 -4.61 8.30 -4.94
C ASN A 237 -5.53 9.41 -5.47
N GLU A 238 -6.72 9.58 -4.87
CA GLU A 238 -7.68 10.60 -5.32
C GLU A 238 -7.13 12.02 -5.14
N PHE A 239 -6.48 12.31 -4.01
CA PHE A 239 -5.79 13.59 -3.82
C PHE A 239 -4.72 13.84 -4.89
N GLY A 240 -3.88 12.85 -5.17
CA GLY A 240 -2.82 13.00 -6.15
C GLY A 240 -3.33 13.07 -7.59
N PHE A 241 -4.37 12.30 -7.94
CA PHE A 241 -4.99 12.39 -9.26
C PHE A 241 -5.71 13.72 -9.47
N ASP A 242 -6.37 14.28 -8.45
CA ASP A 242 -6.97 15.61 -8.56
C ASP A 242 -5.92 16.69 -8.79
N TYR A 243 -4.76 16.58 -8.13
CA TYR A 243 -3.65 17.48 -8.41
C TYR A 243 -3.19 17.39 -9.87
N LEU A 244 -3.04 16.17 -10.41
CA LEU A 244 -2.67 16.02 -11.80
C LEU A 244 -3.73 16.61 -12.74
N ARG A 245 -5.02 16.36 -12.47
CA ARG A 245 -6.13 16.92 -13.24
C ARG A 245 -6.15 18.46 -13.18
N ASP A 246 -5.93 19.04 -12.00
CA ASP A 246 -5.87 20.49 -11.80
C ASP A 246 -4.73 21.16 -12.58
N ASN A 247 -3.63 20.43 -12.82
CA ASN A 247 -2.54 20.91 -13.66
C ASN A 247 -2.81 20.77 -15.19
N MET A 248 -3.88 20.06 -15.55
CA MET A 248 -4.28 19.87 -16.95
C MET A 248 -5.44 20.78 -17.39
N VAL A 249 -6.11 21.47 -16.45
CA VAL A 249 -7.21 22.39 -16.78
C VAL A 249 -6.73 23.67 -17.43
N VAL A 250 -7.54 24.23 -18.32
CA VAL A 250 -7.22 25.45 -19.07
C VAL A 250 -7.50 26.73 -18.25
N ARG A 251 -8.51 26.68 -17.38
CA ARG A 251 -8.94 27.80 -16.55
C ARG A 251 -8.65 27.54 -15.09
N GLN A 252 -8.21 28.57 -14.37
CA GLN A 252 -7.95 28.46 -12.93
C GLN A 252 -9.20 28.13 -12.12
N GLU A 253 -10.36 28.62 -12.56
CA GLU A 253 -11.66 28.33 -11.93
C GLU A 253 -12.11 26.87 -12.05
N ASP A 254 -11.54 26.11 -12.99
CA ASP A 254 -11.84 24.68 -13.16
C ASP A 254 -11.05 23.78 -12.19
N ARG A 255 -10.10 24.34 -11.45
CA ARG A 255 -9.34 23.61 -10.43
C ARG A 255 -10.24 23.26 -9.25
N VAL A 256 -10.08 22.05 -8.72
CA VAL A 256 -10.87 21.58 -7.57
C VAL A 256 -10.14 21.75 -6.24
N GLN A 257 -8.80 21.62 -6.23
CA GLN A 257 -8.00 21.73 -5.01
C GLN A 257 -7.67 23.17 -4.66
N ARG A 258 -7.55 23.40 -3.35
CA ARG A 258 -6.97 24.62 -2.77
C ARG A 258 -5.46 24.44 -2.55
N ALA A 259 -4.81 25.41 -1.91
CA ALA A 259 -3.43 25.27 -1.46
C ALA A 259 -3.28 24.12 -0.44
N HIS A 260 -2.11 23.45 -0.49
CA HIS A 260 -1.78 22.33 0.39
C HIS A 260 -1.27 22.85 1.74
N ASN A 261 -2.18 23.07 2.69
CA ASN A 261 -1.86 23.65 3.99
C ASN A 261 -1.43 22.56 5.00
N TYR A 262 -2.37 21.76 5.48
CA TYR A 262 -2.15 20.73 6.50
C TYR A 262 -2.71 19.39 6.05
N ALA A 263 -1.94 18.31 6.24
CA ALA A 263 -2.43 16.95 6.02
C ALA A 263 -1.97 15.99 7.11
N ILE A 264 -2.88 15.10 7.49
CA ILE A 264 -2.56 13.89 8.26
C ILE A 264 -2.73 12.68 7.36
N ILE A 265 -1.72 11.83 7.30
CA ILE A 265 -1.79 10.55 6.58
C ILE A 265 -2.02 9.43 7.59
N ASP A 266 -3.17 8.76 7.49
CA ASP A 266 -3.42 7.53 8.25
C ASP A 266 -2.72 6.36 7.59
N GLU A 267 -2.18 5.46 8.40
CA GLU A 267 -1.33 4.36 7.95
C GLU A 267 -0.17 4.86 7.07
N VAL A 268 0.53 5.89 7.57
CA VAL A 268 1.55 6.65 6.83
C VAL A 268 2.67 5.77 6.25
N ASP A 269 3.02 4.68 6.89
CA ASP A 269 3.99 3.70 6.42
C ASP A 269 3.53 2.97 5.14
N SER A 270 2.22 2.70 4.99
CA SER A 270 1.69 2.17 3.72
C SER A 270 1.76 3.20 2.62
N VAL A 271 1.28 4.41 2.89
CA VAL A 271 1.14 5.45 1.87
C VAL A 271 2.50 5.98 1.43
N LEU A 272 3.37 6.34 2.38
CA LEU A 272 4.63 7.02 2.08
C LEU A 272 5.83 6.10 1.83
N ILE A 273 5.76 4.83 2.22
CA ILE A 273 6.84 3.86 2.00
C ILE A 273 6.43 2.82 0.95
N ASP A 274 5.35 2.05 1.19
CA ASP A 274 4.99 0.94 0.29
C ASP A 274 4.42 1.42 -1.05
N GLU A 275 3.39 2.28 -1.01
CA GLU A 275 2.69 2.76 -2.21
C GLU A 275 3.47 3.85 -2.95
N ALA A 276 4.36 4.57 -2.25
CA ALA A 276 5.13 5.66 -2.83
C ALA A 276 6.14 5.23 -3.90
N ARG A 277 6.43 3.95 -4.01
CA ARG A 277 7.33 3.39 -5.03
C ARG A 277 6.80 3.52 -6.45
N THR A 278 5.50 3.66 -6.62
CA THR A 278 4.84 3.82 -7.92
C THR A 278 4.28 5.23 -8.09
N PRO A 279 4.59 5.92 -9.19
CA PRO A 279 4.02 7.25 -9.46
C PRO A 279 2.54 7.14 -9.85
N LEU A 280 1.81 8.22 -9.63
CA LEU A 280 0.49 8.43 -10.20
C LEU A 280 0.63 8.93 -11.64
N ILE A 281 -0.08 8.32 -12.56
CA ILE A 281 0.04 8.59 -14.00
C ILE A 281 -1.35 8.79 -14.60
N ILE A 282 -1.54 9.89 -15.31
CA ILE A 282 -2.69 10.08 -16.17
C ILE A 282 -2.22 9.88 -17.61
N SER A 283 -2.86 8.94 -18.31
CA SER A 283 -2.59 8.65 -19.70
C SER A 283 -3.84 8.88 -20.56
N GLY A 284 -3.63 9.42 -21.74
CA GLY A 284 -4.66 9.61 -22.75
C GLY A 284 -4.47 8.67 -23.93
N PRO A 285 -5.52 8.26 -24.63
CA PRO A 285 -5.40 7.42 -25.82
C PRO A 285 -4.68 8.16 -26.94
N VAL A 286 -3.69 7.50 -27.56
CA VAL A 286 -2.99 7.95 -28.76
C VAL A 286 -3.17 6.88 -29.81
N GLY A 287 -3.84 7.18 -30.92
CA GLY A 287 -3.97 6.24 -32.03
C GLY A 287 -5.39 5.72 -32.28
N GLN A 288 -5.59 5.24 -33.50
CA GLN A 288 -6.89 4.82 -34.00
C GLN A 288 -7.13 3.30 -33.82
N ALA A 289 -8.38 2.88 -33.99
CA ALA A 289 -8.89 1.52 -33.83
C ALA A 289 -8.20 0.41 -34.69
N GLN A 290 -7.19 0.73 -35.50
CA GLN A 290 -6.43 -0.23 -36.29
C GLN A 290 -5.60 -1.20 -35.46
N ASP A 291 -5.06 -0.75 -34.31
CA ASP A 291 -4.20 -1.53 -33.42
C ASP A 291 -4.93 -2.76 -32.84
N GLN A 292 -6.23 -2.64 -32.59
CA GLN A 292 -7.03 -3.72 -32.01
C GLN A 292 -7.08 -4.99 -32.88
N GLN A 293 -7.12 -4.84 -34.21
CA GLN A 293 -7.18 -5.97 -35.11
C GLN A 293 -5.85 -6.71 -35.22
N ILE A 294 -4.74 -5.97 -35.11
CA ILE A 294 -3.39 -6.50 -35.22
C ILE A 294 -3.09 -7.44 -34.05
N TYR A 295 -3.34 -6.99 -32.80
CA TYR A 295 -3.15 -7.83 -31.61
C TYR A 295 -4.00 -9.11 -31.67
N LYS A 296 -5.25 -9.04 -32.08
CA LYS A 296 -6.13 -10.21 -32.23
C LYS A 296 -5.64 -11.18 -33.28
N LYS A 297 -5.11 -10.67 -34.41
CA LYS A 297 -4.57 -11.47 -35.51
C LYS A 297 -3.38 -12.33 -35.03
N TYR A 298 -2.43 -11.73 -34.33
CA TYR A 298 -1.22 -12.43 -33.87
C TYR A 298 -1.43 -13.24 -32.59
N ASN A 299 -2.42 -12.91 -31.76
CA ASN A 299 -2.72 -13.65 -30.55
C ASN A 299 -2.97 -15.15 -30.80
N ALA A 300 -3.71 -15.49 -31.84
CA ALA A 300 -4.00 -16.90 -32.18
C ALA A 300 -2.73 -17.68 -32.53
N GLN A 301 -1.79 -17.05 -33.25
CA GLN A 301 -0.51 -17.65 -33.63
C GLN A 301 0.39 -17.84 -32.39
N VAL A 302 0.51 -16.82 -31.54
CA VAL A 302 1.27 -16.87 -30.31
C VAL A 302 0.69 -17.89 -29.33
N ALA A 303 -0.62 -17.95 -29.17
CA ALA A 303 -1.26 -18.98 -28.34
C ALA A 303 -0.97 -20.40 -28.85
N GLY A 304 -0.81 -20.58 -30.16
CA GLY A 304 -0.35 -21.82 -30.77
C GLY A 304 1.10 -22.16 -30.41
N LEU A 305 1.99 -21.17 -30.48
CA LEU A 305 3.40 -21.30 -30.07
C LEU A 305 3.53 -21.70 -28.60
N VAL A 306 2.83 -20.99 -27.72
CA VAL A 306 2.85 -21.23 -26.28
C VAL A 306 2.33 -22.62 -25.92
N ARG A 307 1.29 -23.10 -26.59
CA ARG A 307 0.81 -24.49 -26.41
C ARG A 307 1.86 -25.52 -26.78
N LYS A 308 2.59 -25.31 -27.90
CA LYS A 308 3.69 -26.19 -28.32
C LYS A 308 4.84 -26.14 -27.31
N GLN A 309 5.20 -24.95 -26.84
CA GLN A 309 6.21 -24.77 -25.80
C GLN A 309 5.83 -25.51 -24.50
N THR A 310 4.56 -25.41 -24.07
CA THR A 310 4.06 -26.12 -22.89
C THR A 310 4.14 -27.64 -23.07
N ALA A 311 3.91 -28.16 -24.26
CA ALA A 311 4.08 -29.59 -24.55
C ALA A 311 5.55 -30.00 -24.45
N ILE A 312 6.46 -29.26 -25.12
CA ILE A 312 7.92 -29.50 -25.05
C ILE A 312 8.41 -29.48 -23.59
N THR A 313 8.06 -28.45 -22.84
CA THR A 313 8.49 -28.35 -21.43
C THR A 313 7.91 -29.47 -20.57
N SER A 314 6.70 -29.91 -20.84
CA SER A 314 6.09 -31.04 -20.13
C SER A 314 6.78 -32.38 -20.45
N GLU A 315 7.24 -32.56 -21.69
CA GLU A 315 8.05 -33.71 -22.10
C GLU A 315 9.43 -33.69 -21.41
N LEU A 316 10.11 -32.54 -21.40
CA LEU A 316 11.39 -32.36 -20.72
C LEU A 316 11.29 -32.65 -19.21
N VAL A 317 10.24 -32.20 -18.54
CA VAL A 317 9.98 -32.49 -17.12
C VAL A 317 9.72 -33.99 -16.92
N ALA A 318 8.93 -34.63 -17.80
CA ALA A 318 8.67 -36.05 -17.69
C ALA A 318 9.89 -36.91 -17.94
N GLU A 319 10.77 -36.47 -18.82
CA GLU A 319 12.07 -37.13 -19.06
C GLU A 319 12.99 -36.93 -17.86
N ALA A 320 13.11 -35.72 -17.33
CA ALA A 320 13.89 -35.45 -16.12
C ALA A 320 13.41 -36.28 -14.90
N GLU A 321 12.10 -36.43 -14.71
CA GLU A 321 11.55 -37.30 -13.66
C GLU A 321 11.99 -38.77 -13.82
N LYS A 322 11.98 -39.27 -15.06
CA LYS A 322 12.42 -40.64 -15.31
C LYS A 322 13.92 -40.85 -15.07
N GLU A 323 14.73 -39.87 -15.47
CA GLU A 323 16.17 -39.91 -15.24
C GLU A 323 16.51 -39.75 -13.75
N LEU A 324 15.82 -38.89 -13.01
CA LEU A 324 15.97 -38.76 -11.55
C LEU A 324 15.64 -40.09 -10.82
N ALA A 325 14.59 -40.79 -11.27
CA ALA A 325 14.24 -42.09 -10.68
C ALA A 325 15.30 -43.15 -10.93
N LYS A 326 16.04 -43.12 -12.06
CA LYS A 326 17.18 -44.00 -12.34
C LYS A 326 18.40 -43.64 -11.50
N LEU A 327 18.66 -42.33 -11.27
CA LEU A 327 19.77 -41.87 -10.45
C LEU A 327 19.66 -42.27 -8.98
N GLU A 328 18.43 -42.48 -8.47
CA GLU A 328 18.23 -43.09 -7.14
C GLU A 328 18.64 -44.56 -7.07
N GLU A 329 18.74 -45.25 -8.20
CA GLU A 329 19.11 -46.66 -8.28
C GLU A 329 20.61 -46.88 -8.68
N GLU A 330 21.20 -45.96 -9.46
CA GLU A 330 22.56 -46.07 -9.97
C GLU A 330 23.35 -44.75 -9.81
N SER A 331 24.55 -44.77 -9.19
CA SER A 331 25.39 -43.58 -9.01
C SER A 331 26.30 -43.35 -10.23
N GLU A 332 25.91 -42.52 -11.21
CA GLU A 332 26.77 -42.11 -12.32
C GLU A 332 26.71 -40.58 -12.57
N ASP A 333 27.88 -39.91 -12.49
CA ASP A 333 28.06 -38.45 -12.66
C ASP A 333 27.62 -37.90 -14.04
N ALA A 334 27.66 -38.70 -15.11
CA ALA A 334 27.30 -38.26 -16.48
C ALA A 334 25.79 -38.14 -16.69
N SER A 335 24.99 -38.94 -16.00
CA SER A 335 23.53 -38.90 -16.02
C SER A 335 23.00 -37.69 -15.27
N ASP A 336 23.69 -37.25 -14.23
CA ASP A 336 23.36 -36.07 -13.43
C ASP A 336 23.37 -34.78 -14.27
N PHE A 337 24.38 -34.58 -15.12
CA PHE A 337 24.50 -33.36 -15.93
C PHE A 337 23.45 -33.28 -17.03
N HIS A 338 23.07 -34.42 -17.64
CA HIS A 338 22.00 -34.49 -18.64
C HIS A 338 20.65 -34.13 -18.01
N THR A 339 20.32 -34.74 -16.88
CA THR A 339 19.11 -34.46 -16.12
C THR A 339 19.03 -32.99 -15.69
N GLY A 340 20.16 -32.43 -15.26
CA GLY A 340 20.28 -31.01 -14.95
C GLY A 340 20.01 -30.09 -16.14
N LYS A 341 20.47 -30.47 -17.36
CA LYS A 341 20.17 -29.73 -18.61
C LYS A 341 18.64 -29.75 -18.93
N LEU A 342 17.99 -30.91 -18.79
CA LEU A 342 16.52 -31.01 -19.00
C LEU A 342 15.76 -30.14 -18.01
N LEU A 343 16.12 -30.15 -16.74
CA LEU A 343 15.50 -29.29 -15.72
C LEU A 343 15.73 -27.81 -16.01
N LEU A 344 16.93 -27.44 -16.41
CA LEU A 344 17.29 -26.06 -16.76
C LEU A 344 16.52 -25.59 -17.99
N ALA A 345 16.42 -26.41 -19.06
CA ALA A 345 15.62 -26.11 -20.23
C ALA A 345 14.14 -25.94 -19.86
N ALA A 346 13.59 -26.85 -19.06
CA ALA A 346 12.21 -26.77 -18.63
C ALA A 346 11.93 -25.47 -17.80
N GLN A 347 12.88 -25.07 -16.93
CA GLN A 347 12.75 -23.84 -16.16
C GLN A 347 12.83 -22.59 -17.05
N ARG A 348 13.74 -22.54 -18.01
CA ARG A 348 13.87 -21.44 -18.95
C ARG A 348 12.69 -21.37 -19.93
N GLY A 349 12.06 -22.51 -20.25
CA GLY A 349 10.92 -22.57 -21.16
C GLY A 349 9.56 -22.31 -20.53
N ALA A 350 9.35 -22.72 -19.28
CA ALA A 350 8.11 -22.53 -18.52
C ALA A 350 8.37 -22.57 -17.01
N PRO A 351 8.92 -21.49 -16.41
CA PRO A 351 9.31 -21.46 -15.01
C PRO A 351 8.15 -21.72 -14.04
N LYS A 352 6.93 -21.34 -14.40
CA LYS A 352 5.70 -21.53 -13.61
C LYS A 352 5.04 -22.91 -13.81
N ASN A 353 5.70 -23.87 -14.49
CA ASN A 353 5.16 -25.20 -14.68
C ASN A 353 5.01 -25.91 -13.31
N ARG A 354 3.78 -26.26 -12.93
CA ARG A 354 3.47 -26.84 -11.60
C ARG A 354 4.18 -28.15 -11.33
N ARG A 355 4.41 -28.96 -12.35
CA ARG A 355 5.10 -30.25 -12.23
C ARG A 355 6.58 -30.04 -12.00
N LEU A 356 7.20 -29.10 -12.72
CA LEU A 356 8.57 -28.68 -12.51
C LEU A 356 8.78 -28.09 -11.10
N MET A 357 7.89 -27.18 -10.66
CA MET A 357 7.98 -26.58 -9.32
C MET A 357 7.91 -27.63 -8.21
N LYS A 358 7.06 -28.66 -8.39
CA LYS A 358 6.97 -29.77 -7.45
C LYS A 358 8.30 -30.56 -7.41
N LEU A 359 8.88 -30.84 -8.58
CA LEU A 359 10.13 -31.56 -8.73
C LEU A 359 11.30 -30.78 -8.11
N LEU A 360 11.39 -29.48 -8.37
CA LEU A 360 12.40 -28.59 -7.77
C LEU A 360 12.28 -28.43 -6.25
N SER A 361 11.14 -28.78 -5.66
CA SER A 361 10.95 -28.80 -4.20
C SER A 361 11.48 -30.08 -3.54
N GLU A 362 11.86 -31.10 -4.32
CA GLU A 362 12.49 -32.33 -3.82
C GLU A 362 13.94 -32.09 -3.45
N THR A 363 14.42 -32.82 -2.43
CA THR A 363 15.75 -32.60 -1.89
C THR A 363 16.84 -32.92 -2.94
N GLY A 364 17.76 -31.98 -3.18
CA GLY A 364 18.86 -32.14 -4.10
C GLY A 364 18.60 -31.73 -5.56
N VAL A 365 17.35 -31.78 -6.05
CA VAL A 365 17.02 -31.49 -7.47
C VAL A 365 17.33 -30.05 -7.85
N LYS A 366 17.01 -29.10 -7.01
CA LYS A 366 17.34 -27.68 -7.23
C LYS A 366 18.85 -27.44 -7.24
N GLN A 367 19.60 -28.15 -6.39
CA GLN A 367 21.07 -28.04 -6.35
C GLN A 367 21.71 -28.63 -7.60
N LEU A 368 21.18 -29.76 -8.10
CA LEU A 368 21.60 -30.37 -9.35
C LEU A 368 21.45 -29.41 -10.52
N MET A 369 20.28 -28.80 -10.67
CA MET A 369 20.00 -27.83 -11.73
C MET A 369 20.95 -26.62 -11.63
N GLN A 370 21.14 -26.03 -10.43
CA GLN A 370 22.06 -24.90 -10.25
C GLN A 370 23.51 -25.23 -10.55
N ARG A 371 23.98 -26.46 -10.21
CA ARG A 371 25.30 -26.94 -10.53
C ARG A 371 25.50 -27.10 -12.04
N THR A 372 24.48 -27.63 -12.73
CA THR A 372 24.46 -27.75 -14.18
C THR A 372 24.46 -26.38 -14.86
N GLU A 373 23.64 -25.42 -14.38
CA GLU A 373 23.61 -24.04 -14.88
C GLU A 373 25.00 -23.40 -14.82
N ALA A 374 25.69 -23.52 -13.68
CA ALA A 374 27.06 -23.02 -13.52
C ALA A 374 28.07 -23.71 -14.47
N GLY A 375 27.89 -25.00 -14.76
CA GLY A 375 28.69 -25.75 -15.74
C GLY A 375 28.46 -25.25 -17.17
N VAL A 376 27.20 -25.17 -17.60
CA VAL A 376 26.78 -24.70 -18.93
C VAL A 376 27.23 -23.25 -19.18
N MET A 377 27.12 -22.38 -18.17
CA MET A 377 27.63 -21.00 -18.26
C MET A 377 29.15 -20.93 -18.44
N ARG A 378 29.89 -21.80 -17.74
CA ARG A 378 31.37 -21.88 -17.86
C ARG A 378 31.80 -22.33 -19.27
N GLU A 379 31.06 -23.26 -19.85
CA GLU A 379 31.32 -23.80 -21.19
C GLU A 379 30.77 -22.92 -22.30
N LYS A 380 30.05 -21.86 -21.98
CA LYS A 380 29.32 -20.98 -22.91
C LYS A 380 28.32 -21.73 -23.81
N ALA A 381 27.77 -22.83 -23.31
CA ALA A 381 26.87 -23.75 -24.01
C ALA A 381 25.40 -23.48 -23.74
N MET A 382 25.03 -22.25 -23.27
CA MET A 382 23.63 -21.88 -22.96
C MET A 382 22.76 -21.94 -24.21
N THR A 383 23.30 -21.65 -25.39
CA THR A 383 22.63 -21.72 -26.69
C THR A 383 22.08 -23.13 -26.96
N GLU A 384 22.77 -24.19 -26.59
CA GLU A 384 22.29 -25.58 -26.74
C GLU A 384 21.02 -25.84 -25.92
N ILE A 385 20.90 -25.22 -24.75
CA ILE A 385 19.70 -25.31 -23.91
C ILE A 385 18.53 -24.53 -24.56
N ASP A 386 18.83 -23.33 -25.07
CA ASP A 386 17.84 -22.44 -25.68
C ASP A 386 17.30 -23.00 -27.01
N GLU A 387 18.12 -23.74 -27.77
CA GLU A 387 17.71 -24.43 -28.99
C GLU A 387 16.70 -25.57 -28.75
N MET A 388 16.61 -26.09 -27.53
CA MET A 388 15.58 -27.08 -27.18
C MET A 388 14.19 -26.46 -27.10
N LEU A 389 14.09 -25.13 -26.99
CA LEU A 389 12.88 -24.38 -26.70
C LEU A 389 12.44 -23.54 -27.91
N LEU A 390 11.18 -23.13 -27.94
CA LEU A 390 10.64 -22.19 -28.93
C LEU A 390 10.84 -20.75 -28.50
N PHE A 391 10.87 -20.51 -27.21
CA PHE A 391 11.27 -19.25 -26.58
C PHE A 391 11.79 -19.50 -25.17
N THR A 392 12.62 -18.60 -24.67
CA THR A 392 13.13 -18.62 -23.31
C THR A 392 12.53 -17.49 -22.49
N THR A 393 12.34 -17.74 -21.19
CA THR A 393 11.79 -16.77 -20.24
C THR A 393 12.80 -16.47 -19.15
N ASP A 394 13.01 -15.20 -18.87
CA ASP A 394 13.71 -14.71 -17.67
C ASP A 394 12.71 -13.98 -16.77
N GLU A 395 12.30 -14.65 -15.68
CA GLU A 395 11.36 -14.08 -14.71
C GLU A 395 11.94 -12.84 -14.01
N LYS A 396 13.25 -12.86 -13.69
CA LYS A 396 13.87 -11.74 -12.98
C LYS A 396 14.00 -10.49 -13.83
N GLY A 397 14.35 -10.69 -15.12
CA GLY A 397 14.46 -9.60 -16.09
C GLY A 397 13.14 -9.22 -16.75
N HIS A 398 12.06 -9.98 -16.51
CA HIS A 398 10.78 -9.85 -17.21
C HIS A 398 10.94 -9.82 -18.74
N THR A 399 11.86 -10.63 -19.27
CA THR A 399 12.18 -10.68 -20.69
C THR A 399 11.91 -12.06 -21.29
N ILE A 400 11.59 -12.06 -22.58
CA ILE A 400 11.42 -13.26 -23.38
C ILE A 400 12.25 -13.14 -24.65
N GLN A 401 12.90 -14.23 -25.04
CA GLN A 401 13.61 -14.35 -26.32
C GLN A 401 13.03 -15.49 -27.12
N ILE A 402 12.63 -15.20 -28.36
CA ILE A 402 12.08 -16.20 -29.30
C ILE A 402 13.26 -16.84 -30.02
N SER A 403 13.36 -18.18 -29.99
CA SER A 403 14.39 -18.92 -30.71
C SER A 403 14.09 -18.99 -32.22
N ASP A 404 15.09 -19.36 -33.04
CA ASP A 404 14.89 -19.53 -34.48
C ASP A 404 13.77 -20.54 -34.80
N ARG A 405 13.69 -21.64 -34.05
CA ARG A 405 12.57 -22.61 -34.16
C ARG A 405 11.22 -21.99 -33.83
N GLY A 406 11.17 -21.05 -32.90
CA GLY A 406 9.96 -20.31 -32.55
C GLY A 406 9.56 -19.34 -33.67
N GLN A 407 10.53 -18.66 -34.28
CA GLN A 407 10.35 -17.77 -35.41
C GLN A 407 9.78 -18.52 -36.63
N ASP A 408 10.33 -19.68 -36.96
CA ASP A 408 9.86 -20.56 -38.03
C ASP A 408 8.39 -20.99 -37.85
N ILE A 409 7.96 -21.22 -36.62
CA ILE A 409 6.57 -21.58 -36.30
C ILE A 409 5.63 -20.39 -36.46
N LEU A 410 6.09 -19.19 -36.10
CA LEU A 410 5.29 -17.96 -36.19
C LEU A 410 5.16 -17.43 -37.63
N SER A 411 6.17 -17.64 -38.46
CA SER A 411 6.19 -17.24 -39.90
C SER A 411 6.74 -18.35 -40.79
N PRO A 412 5.97 -19.41 -41.06
CA PRO A 412 6.44 -20.51 -41.87
C PRO A 412 6.76 -20.04 -43.31
N GLY A 413 8.00 -20.28 -43.76
CA GLY A 413 8.45 -19.96 -45.12
C GLY A 413 8.88 -18.51 -45.38
N ASP A 414 8.97 -17.67 -44.35
CA ASP A 414 9.50 -16.31 -44.43
C ASP A 414 10.60 -16.11 -43.36
N PRO A 415 11.85 -16.49 -43.66
CA PRO A 415 12.97 -16.36 -42.73
C PRO A 415 13.27 -14.90 -42.34
N ASP A 416 12.92 -13.95 -43.23
CA ASP A 416 13.19 -12.52 -43.03
C ASP A 416 12.08 -11.82 -42.22
N ALA A 417 11.03 -12.55 -41.85
CA ALA A 417 9.90 -11.99 -41.09
C ALA A 417 10.26 -11.40 -39.75
N PHE A 418 11.35 -11.91 -39.11
CA PHE A 418 11.86 -11.50 -37.83
C PHE A 418 13.18 -10.72 -37.92
N VAL A 419 13.64 -10.41 -39.14
CA VAL A 419 14.80 -9.56 -39.38
C VAL A 419 14.33 -8.14 -39.60
N VAL A 420 14.74 -7.23 -38.73
CA VAL A 420 14.51 -5.79 -38.93
C VAL A 420 15.59 -5.31 -39.91
N PRO A 421 15.22 -4.81 -41.09
CA PRO A 421 16.20 -4.32 -42.08
C PRO A 421 16.96 -3.12 -41.50
N ASP A 422 18.23 -2.99 -41.87
CA ASP A 422 19.00 -1.78 -41.54
C ASP A 422 18.56 -0.65 -42.47
N ILE A 423 17.60 0.14 -42.00
CA ILE A 423 17.04 1.27 -42.76
C ILE A 423 18.11 2.26 -43.22
N SER A 424 19.18 2.42 -42.40
CA SER A 424 20.25 3.39 -42.71
C SER A 424 21.03 2.95 -43.95
N GLU A 425 21.29 1.65 -44.08
CA GLU A 425 22.00 1.10 -45.23
C GLU A 425 21.14 1.15 -46.49
N ASP A 426 19.84 0.81 -46.38
CA ASP A 426 18.94 0.79 -47.51
C ASP A 426 18.57 2.20 -48.00
N VAL A 427 18.38 3.16 -47.10
CA VAL A 427 18.19 4.56 -47.44
C VAL A 427 19.44 5.10 -48.14
N LYS A 428 20.63 4.77 -47.67
CA LYS A 428 21.90 5.21 -48.31
C LYS A 428 22.03 4.61 -49.73
N LYS A 429 21.65 3.36 -49.96
CA LYS A 429 21.65 2.77 -51.29
C LYS A 429 20.72 3.52 -52.26
N VAL A 430 19.57 4.00 -51.78
CA VAL A 430 18.62 4.79 -52.58
C VAL A 430 19.16 6.21 -52.84
N GLU A 431 19.79 6.81 -51.85
CA GLU A 431 20.42 8.14 -51.99
C GLU A 431 21.58 8.13 -52.96
N ASP A 432 22.39 7.06 -52.96
CA ASP A 432 23.58 6.91 -53.83
C ASP A 432 23.21 6.42 -55.23
N ASP A 433 21.96 6.03 -55.53
CA ASP A 433 21.52 5.55 -56.85
C ASP A 433 21.35 6.76 -57.80
N GLU A 434 22.30 6.91 -58.74
CA GLU A 434 22.31 7.99 -59.74
C GLU A 434 21.19 7.86 -60.82
N LYS A 435 20.50 6.70 -60.88
CA LYS A 435 19.46 6.46 -61.87
C LYS A 435 18.07 6.98 -61.43
N LEU A 436 17.88 7.24 -60.17
CA LEU A 436 16.63 7.73 -59.62
C LEU A 436 16.58 9.26 -59.56
N GLY A 437 15.46 9.82 -59.97
CA GLY A 437 15.20 11.24 -59.81
C GLY A 437 14.91 11.66 -58.36
N PRO A 438 15.00 12.97 -58.03
CA PRO A 438 14.78 13.41 -56.65
C PRO A 438 13.44 13.01 -56.02
N ASP A 439 12.38 13.01 -56.84
CA ASP A 439 11.04 12.64 -56.37
C ASP A 439 10.91 11.13 -56.22
N GLU A 440 11.47 10.33 -57.11
CA GLU A 440 11.51 8.85 -57.01
C GLU A 440 12.33 8.38 -55.79
N LYS A 441 13.45 9.06 -55.52
CA LYS A 441 14.23 8.80 -54.30
C LYS A 441 13.40 9.04 -53.04
N ARG A 442 12.68 10.16 -52.99
CA ARG A 442 11.82 10.50 -51.84
C ARG A 442 10.70 9.46 -51.65
N ASP A 443 10.02 9.09 -52.69
CA ASP A 443 8.94 8.10 -52.68
C ASP A 443 9.48 6.73 -52.21
N ARG A 444 10.68 6.35 -52.70
CA ARG A 444 11.30 5.08 -52.33
C ARG A 444 11.76 5.06 -50.89
N ILE A 445 12.34 6.13 -50.39
CA ILE A 445 12.72 6.27 -48.97
C ILE A 445 11.47 6.22 -48.08
N GLN A 446 10.43 6.93 -48.46
CA GLN A 446 9.17 6.92 -47.72
C GLN A 446 8.51 5.53 -47.68
N GLN A 447 8.69 4.75 -48.74
CA GLN A 447 8.21 3.35 -48.76
C GLN A 447 9.05 2.46 -47.86
N LEU A 448 10.38 2.59 -47.88
CA LEU A 448 11.29 1.88 -46.95
C LEU A 448 11.00 2.18 -45.50
N GLU A 449 10.73 3.44 -45.19
CA GLU A 449 10.36 3.87 -43.82
C GLU A 449 9.04 3.24 -43.37
N ARG A 450 8.03 3.17 -44.25
CA ARG A 450 6.75 2.50 -43.94
C ARG A 450 6.93 1.01 -43.73
N ASP A 451 7.65 0.34 -44.61
CA ASP A 451 7.91 -1.09 -44.53
C ASP A 451 8.69 -1.45 -43.27
N TYR A 452 9.67 -0.59 -42.87
CA TYR A 452 10.42 -0.71 -41.66
C TYR A 452 9.52 -0.54 -40.44
N ALA A 453 8.70 0.50 -40.40
CA ALA A 453 7.78 0.77 -39.30
C ALA A 453 6.79 -0.38 -39.11
N GLU A 454 6.21 -0.91 -40.21
CA GLU A 454 5.25 -2.02 -40.15
C GLU A 454 5.90 -3.32 -39.63
N LYS A 455 7.11 -3.64 -40.12
CA LYS A 455 7.85 -4.82 -39.64
C LYS A 455 8.25 -4.70 -38.16
N SER A 456 8.77 -3.53 -37.77
CA SER A 456 9.19 -3.27 -36.39
C SER A 456 8.00 -3.37 -35.41
N GLU A 457 6.86 -2.78 -35.77
CA GLU A 457 5.62 -2.84 -34.99
C GLU A 457 5.11 -4.28 -34.86
N ARG A 458 5.10 -5.03 -35.94
CA ARG A 458 4.70 -6.45 -35.94
C ARG A 458 5.55 -7.28 -34.98
N LEU A 459 6.87 -7.11 -35.02
CA LEU A 459 7.79 -7.82 -34.14
C LEU A 459 7.56 -7.45 -32.67
N HIS A 460 7.40 -6.17 -32.42
CA HIS A 460 7.11 -5.65 -31.08
C HIS A 460 5.82 -6.30 -30.52
N ILE A 461 4.74 -6.30 -31.27
CA ILE A 461 3.46 -6.89 -30.86
C ILE A 461 3.61 -8.39 -30.58
N ILE A 462 4.31 -9.14 -31.43
CA ILE A 462 4.55 -10.57 -31.23
C ILE A 462 5.33 -10.79 -29.91
N HIS A 463 6.39 -10.02 -29.67
CA HIS A 463 7.17 -10.10 -28.42
C HIS A 463 6.30 -9.82 -27.19
N GLN A 464 5.46 -8.78 -27.23
CA GLN A 464 4.58 -8.46 -26.12
C GLN A 464 3.51 -9.54 -25.89
N LEU A 465 2.97 -10.13 -26.95
CA LEU A 465 2.04 -11.25 -26.84
C LEU A 465 2.70 -12.51 -26.24
N VAL A 466 3.91 -12.86 -26.66
CA VAL A 466 4.65 -13.98 -26.06
C VAL A 466 4.94 -13.71 -24.60
N LYS A 467 5.32 -12.48 -24.26
CA LYS A 467 5.53 -12.02 -22.89
C LYS A 467 4.25 -12.10 -22.04
N ALA A 468 3.13 -11.65 -22.56
CA ALA A 468 1.83 -11.73 -21.89
C ALA A 468 1.40 -13.18 -21.62
N HIS A 469 1.64 -14.09 -22.54
CA HIS A 469 1.31 -15.50 -22.38
C HIS A 469 2.30 -16.27 -21.50
N GLY A 470 3.58 -15.92 -21.54
CA GLY A 470 4.66 -16.65 -20.84
C GLY A 470 4.89 -16.23 -19.39
N LEU A 471 4.70 -14.94 -19.08
CA LEU A 471 5.08 -14.38 -17.77
C LEU A 471 3.89 -13.87 -16.93
N TYR A 472 2.75 -13.54 -17.54
CA TYR A 472 1.62 -12.93 -16.83
C TYR A 472 0.46 -13.92 -16.70
N GLU A 473 0.06 -14.23 -15.47
CA GLU A 473 -1.03 -15.16 -15.18
C GLU A 473 -2.25 -14.42 -14.63
N LYS A 474 -3.43 -14.86 -15.06
CA LYS A 474 -4.69 -14.37 -14.52
C LYS A 474 -4.81 -14.77 -13.06
N ASP A 475 -5.39 -13.88 -12.25
CA ASP A 475 -5.56 -14.00 -10.81
C ASP A 475 -4.25 -13.98 -9.98
N VAL A 476 -3.11 -13.66 -10.64
CA VAL A 476 -1.80 -13.42 -10.01
C VAL A 476 -1.36 -11.99 -10.30
N GLU A 477 -0.93 -11.69 -11.53
CA GLU A 477 -0.49 -10.36 -11.93
C GLU A 477 -1.64 -9.43 -12.35
N TYR A 478 -2.80 -9.99 -12.71
CA TYR A 478 -3.99 -9.24 -13.11
C TYR A 478 -5.29 -10.04 -12.88
N VAL A 479 -6.41 -9.31 -12.84
CA VAL A 479 -7.76 -9.88 -12.85
C VAL A 479 -8.54 -9.33 -14.06
N VAL A 480 -9.57 -10.06 -14.50
CA VAL A 480 -10.49 -9.58 -15.53
C VAL A 480 -11.83 -9.27 -14.88
N GLU A 481 -12.22 -8.01 -14.88
CA GLU A 481 -13.47 -7.52 -14.29
C GLU A 481 -14.19 -6.60 -15.26
N ASN A 482 -15.50 -6.75 -15.37
CA ASN A 482 -16.34 -5.95 -16.27
C ASN A 482 -15.86 -5.89 -17.73
N GLY A 483 -15.12 -6.91 -18.19
CA GLY A 483 -14.54 -6.95 -19.53
C GLY A 483 -13.26 -6.14 -19.69
N GLU A 484 -12.61 -5.77 -18.60
CA GLU A 484 -11.34 -5.05 -18.56
C GLU A 484 -10.27 -5.82 -17.78
N VAL A 485 -9.02 -5.66 -18.18
CA VAL A 485 -7.85 -6.15 -17.43
C VAL A 485 -7.48 -5.14 -16.37
N VAL A 486 -7.45 -5.58 -15.12
CA VAL A 486 -7.04 -4.76 -13.95
C VAL A 486 -5.77 -5.37 -13.36
N ILE A 487 -4.72 -4.57 -13.26
CA ILE A 487 -3.44 -4.98 -12.67
C ILE A 487 -3.61 -5.26 -11.18
N VAL A 488 -2.96 -6.30 -10.70
CA VAL A 488 -2.81 -6.59 -9.27
C VAL A 488 -1.38 -6.27 -8.87
N ASP A 489 -1.22 -5.45 -7.85
CA ASP A 489 0.08 -5.08 -7.32
C ASP A 489 0.75 -6.30 -6.64
N GLU A 490 1.97 -6.60 -7.04
CA GLU A 490 2.70 -7.78 -6.57
C GLU A 490 3.00 -7.75 -5.06
N PHE A 491 3.21 -6.56 -4.50
CA PHE A 491 3.58 -6.38 -3.09
C PHE A 491 2.36 -6.31 -2.17
N THR A 492 1.34 -5.58 -2.60
CA THR A 492 0.16 -5.33 -1.76
C THR A 492 -1.01 -6.27 -2.06
N GLY A 493 -1.00 -6.94 -3.22
CA GLY A 493 -2.12 -7.75 -3.71
C GLY A 493 -3.36 -6.93 -4.06
N ARG A 494 -3.25 -5.59 -4.14
CA ARG A 494 -4.36 -4.68 -4.42
C ARG A 494 -4.59 -4.51 -5.92
N LYS A 495 -5.84 -4.36 -6.29
CA LYS A 495 -6.23 -4.01 -7.66
C LYS A 495 -5.87 -2.56 -7.95
N MET A 496 -5.14 -2.34 -9.02
CA MET A 496 -4.70 -1.01 -9.47
C MET A 496 -5.60 -0.54 -10.61
N VAL A 497 -6.81 -0.10 -10.27
CA VAL A 497 -7.78 0.36 -11.26
C VAL A 497 -7.25 1.60 -11.99
N GLY A 498 -7.36 1.60 -13.32
CA GLY A 498 -6.91 2.70 -14.17
C GLY A 498 -5.42 2.67 -14.53
N ARG A 499 -4.60 1.80 -13.94
CA ARG A 499 -3.22 1.58 -14.35
C ARG A 499 -3.12 0.59 -15.51
N ARG A 500 -2.15 0.82 -16.39
CA ARG A 500 -1.87 -0.04 -17.54
C ARG A 500 -0.36 -0.29 -17.64
N TRP A 501 0.02 -1.47 -18.10
CA TRP A 501 1.42 -1.71 -18.49
C TRP A 501 1.74 -0.93 -19.77
N SER A 502 2.97 -0.44 -19.86
CA SER A 502 3.51 0.27 -21.03
C SER A 502 3.87 -0.66 -22.19
N ASP A 503 4.29 -0.07 -23.29
CA ASP A 503 4.90 -0.74 -24.43
C ASP A 503 4.04 -1.83 -25.07
N GLY A 504 2.72 -1.65 -25.14
CA GLY A 504 1.83 -2.62 -25.77
C GLY A 504 1.57 -3.89 -24.96
N LEU A 505 2.19 -4.06 -23.78
CA LEU A 505 1.99 -5.25 -22.95
C LEU A 505 0.55 -5.39 -22.44
N HIS A 506 -0.06 -4.27 -22.03
CA HIS A 506 -1.45 -4.30 -21.56
C HIS A 506 -2.40 -4.74 -22.67
N GLN A 507 -2.22 -4.25 -23.89
CA GLN A 507 -2.96 -4.66 -25.06
C GLN A 507 -2.75 -6.14 -25.38
N ALA A 508 -1.52 -6.63 -25.19
CA ALA A 508 -1.21 -8.04 -25.37
C ALA A 508 -1.96 -8.93 -24.35
N VAL A 509 -2.07 -8.50 -23.10
CA VAL A 509 -2.84 -9.19 -22.06
C VAL A 509 -4.35 -9.10 -22.35
N GLU A 510 -4.86 -7.94 -22.78
CA GLU A 510 -6.24 -7.77 -23.21
C GLU A 510 -6.58 -8.73 -24.40
N ALA A 511 -5.68 -8.84 -25.36
CA ALA A 511 -5.83 -9.77 -26.49
C ALA A 511 -5.77 -11.24 -26.04
N LYS A 512 -4.87 -11.58 -25.12
CA LYS A 512 -4.76 -12.92 -24.50
C LYS A 512 -6.08 -13.34 -23.85
N GLU A 513 -6.71 -12.44 -23.09
CA GLU A 513 -7.96 -12.70 -22.37
C GLU A 513 -9.22 -12.51 -23.25
N ASN A 514 -9.05 -12.19 -24.53
CA ASN A 514 -10.13 -11.93 -25.47
C ASN A 514 -11.10 -10.81 -25.03
N VAL A 515 -10.61 -9.84 -24.28
CA VAL A 515 -11.35 -8.62 -23.95
C VAL A 515 -11.12 -7.55 -25.02
N SER A 516 -11.80 -6.40 -24.90
CA SER A 516 -11.62 -5.29 -25.83
C SER A 516 -10.22 -4.71 -25.70
N VAL A 517 -9.41 -4.78 -26.74
CA VAL A 517 -8.08 -4.17 -26.77
C VAL A 517 -8.24 -2.67 -26.94
N ARG A 518 -7.71 -1.88 -26.02
CA ARG A 518 -7.72 -0.42 -26.07
C ARG A 518 -6.42 0.07 -26.69
N GLY A 519 -6.48 1.18 -27.44
CA GLY A 519 -5.31 1.79 -28.09
C GLY A 519 -4.20 2.16 -27.08
N GLU A 520 -3.01 2.42 -27.60
CA GLU A 520 -1.91 2.92 -26.76
C GLU A 520 -2.29 4.20 -26.03
N THR A 521 -1.72 4.37 -24.86
CA THR A 521 -1.94 5.56 -24.07
C THR A 521 -0.65 6.33 -23.92
N GLN A 522 -0.68 7.63 -24.17
CA GLN A 522 0.42 8.55 -23.90
C GLN A 522 0.29 9.09 -22.47
N THR A 523 1.38 9.12 -21.74
CA THR A 523 1.43 9.78 -20.45
C THR A 523 1.24 11.28 -20.62
N LEU A 524 0.16 11.82 -20.07
CA LEU A 524 -0.18 13.24 -20.09
C LEU A 524 0.36 13.96 -18.87
N ALA A 525 0.29 13.34 -17.71
CA ALA A 525 0.77 13.91 -16.45
C ALA A 525 1.20 12.78 -15.50
N THR A 526 2.23 13.06 -14.71
CA THR A 526 2.72 12.12 -13.69
C THR A 526 3.22 12.87 -12.47
N ILE A 527 3.01 12.29 -11.29
CA ILE A 527 3.61 12.76 -10.03
C ILE A 527 3.88 11.56 -9.13
N THR A 528 4.99 11.58 -8.40
CA THR A 528 5.21 10.62 -7.32
C THR A 528 4.42 11.01 -6.07
N ILE A 529 4.01 10.03 -5.29
CA ILE A 529 3.35 10.26 -3.99
C ILE A 529 4.24 11.10 -3.07
N GLN A 530 5.57 10.84 -3.10
CA GLN A 530 6.54 11.64 -2.34
C GLN A 530 6.47 13.13 -2.70
N ASN A 531 6.54 13.46 -3.98
CA ASN A 531 6.51 14.85 -4.42
C ASN A 531 5.18 15.53 -4.13
N TYR A 532 4.06 14.78 -4.24
CA TYR A 532 2.75 15.32 -3.91
C TYR A 532 2.66 15.72 -2.44
N PHE A 533 2.97 14.80 -1.50
CA PHE A 533 2.84 15.09 -0.08
C PHE A 533 3.86 16.10 0.45
N ARG A 534 5.01 16.25 -0.21
CA ARG A 534 5.99 17.31 0.12
C ARG A 534 5.51 18.73 -0.21
N MET A 535 4.39 18.90 -0.92
CA MET A 535 3.81 20.20 -1.20
C MET A 535 3.01 20.78 -0.02
N TYR A 536 2.65 19.96 0.96
CA TYR A 536 1.95 20.47 2.14
C TYR A 536 2.86 21.32 3.01
N SER A 537 2.36 22.47 3.45
CA SER A 537 3.08 23.35 4.39
C SER A 537 3.41 22.62 5.68
N ARG A 538 2.47 21.80 6.17
CA ARG A 538 2.68 20.94 7.33
C ARG A 538 2.10 19.55 7.06
N LEU A 539 2.96 18.55 7.06
CA LEU A 539 2.61 17.15 6.88
C LEU A 539 2.76 16.39 8.21
N ALA A 540 1.79 15.57 8.54
CA ALA A 540 1.84 14.67 9.69
C ALA A 540 1.41 13.26 9.28
N GLY A 541 1.72 12.28 10.09
CA GLY A 541 1.33 10.90 9.83
C GLY A 541 1.06 10.10 11.10
N MET A 542 0.25 9.06 10.99
CA MET A 542 -0.02 8.14 12.07
C MET A 542 0.00 6.70 11.57
N THR A 543 0.55 5.80 12.37
CA THR A 543 0.56 4.37 12.10
C THR A 543 0.88 3.59 13.38
N GLY A 544 0.74 2.27 13.36
CA GLY A 544 1.19 1.39 14.46
C GLY A 544 2.65 0.96 14.36
N THR A 545 3.37 1.34 13.31
CA THR A 545 4.68 0.77 12.96
C THR A 545 5.53 1.72 12.10
N ALA A 546 6.04 2.81 12.64
CA ALA A 546 6.89 3.77 11.93
C ALA A 546 8.36 3.72 12.37
N GLU A 547 8.65 3.32 13.62
CA GLU A 547 9.99 3.36 14.22
C GLU A 547 11.04 2.65 13.36
N THR A 548 10.67 1.53 12.71
CA THR A 548 11.60 0.76 11.88
C THR A 548 12.03 1.48 10.61
N GLU A 549 11.22 2.40 10.13
CA GLU A 549 11.42 3.18 8.89
C GLU A 549 11.71 4.67 9.18
N GLU A 550 12.05 5.02 10.44
CA GLU A 550 12.32 6.41 10.86
C GLU A 550 13.35 7.10 9.96
N GLY A 551 14.39 6.36 9.54
CA GLY A 551 15.44 6.89 8.66
C GLY A 551 14.88 7.34 7.31
N GLU A 552 14.03 6.52 6.68
CA GLU A 552 13.43 6.81 5.38
C GLU A 552 12.43 7.96 5.47
N PHE A 553 11.61 8.02 6.52
CA PHE A 553 10.71 9.15 6.76
C PHE A 553 11.46 10.47 6.93
N HIS A 554 12.58 10.44 7.65
CA HIS A 554 13.38 11.63 7.86
C HIS A 554 14.11 12.08 6.58
N GLU A 555 14.71 11.16 5.84
CA GLU A 555 15.50 11.47 4.64
C GLU A 555 14.62 11.99 3.49
N ILE A 556 13.45 11.38 3.26
CA ILE A 556 12.59 11.72 2.12
C ILE A 556 11.64 12.86 2.43
N TYR A 557 11.04 12.86 3.63
CA TYR A 557 9.93 13.76 3.98
C TYR A 557 10.28 14.77 5.08
N GLY A 558 11.42 14.62 5.74
CA GLY A 558 11.80 15.44 6.91
C GLY A 558 10.95 15.15 8.15
N LEU A 559 10.25 14.00 8.20
CA LEU A 559 9.34 13.65 9.28
C LEU A 559 10.06 12.90 10.40
N GLU A 560 9.87 13.35 11.63
CA GLU A 560 10.32 12.66 12.84
C GLU A 560 9.26 11.69 13.34
N VAL A 561 9.68 10.52 13.86
CA VAL A 561 8.80 9.54 14.48
C VAL A 561 8.80 9.68 15.98
N VAL A 562 7.61 9.78 16.58
CA VAL A 562 7.41 9.78 18.03
C VAL A 562 6.53 8.60 18.42
N VAL A 563 7.08 7.68 19.20
CA VAL A 563 6.35 6.51 19.70
C VAL A 563 5.52 6.91 20.92
N ILE A 564 4.20 6.73 20.83
CA ILE A 564 3.25 7.05 21.91
C ILE A 564 2.95 5.77 22.70
N PRO A 565 2.97 5.82 24.05
CA PRO A 565 2.64 4.65 24.86
C PRO A 565 1.18 4.25 24.69
N THR A 566 0.90 2.98 24.89
CA THR A 566 -0.48 2.49 24.94
C THR A 566 -1.19 3.00 26.19
N ASN A 567 -2.50 3.28 26.08
CA ASN A 567 -3.33 3.70 27.22
C ASN A 567 -3.35 2.65 28.35
N ARG A 568 -3.29 1.37 27.96
CA ARG A 568 -3.21 0.22 28.87
C ARG A 568 -2.02 -0.65 28.49
N PRO A 569 -1.37 -1.33 29.47
CA PRO A 569 -0.27 -2.25 29.16
C PRO A 569 -0.69 -3.32 28.14
N VAL A 570 0.18 -3.64 27.21
CA VAL A 570 -0.03 -4.74 26.27
C VAL A 570 0.10 -6.06 27.02
N ARG A 571 -0.99 -6.84 27.07
CA ARG A 571 -1.05 -8.17 27.72
C ARG A 571 -0.88 -9.34 26.74
N ARG A 572 -0.50 -9.06 25.50
CA ARG A 572 -0.22 -10.08 24.51
C ARG A 572 1.09 -10.81 24.87
N MET A 573 1.07 -12.13 24.81
CA MET A 573 2.25 -12.95 24.90
C MET A 573 2.83 -13.20 23.51
N ASP A 574 4.05 -12.75 23.28
CA ASP A 574 4.75 -12.98 22.02
C ASP A 574 5.68 -14.19 22.22
N ASP A 575 5.22 -15.36 21.76
CA ASP A 575 5.96 -16.61 21.84
C ASP A 575 7.13 -16.63 20.84
N GLU A 576 8.11 -17.50 21.14
CA GLU A 576 9.23 -17.74 20.24
C GLU A 576 8.79 -18.40 18.92
N ASP A 577 9.57 -18.15 17.86
CA ASP A 577 9.35 -18.72 16.55
C ASP A 577 9.63 -20.22 16.56
N LEU A 578 8.78 -20.99 15.89
CA LEU A 578 8.98 -22.43 15.70
C LEU A 578 9.59 -22.70 14.31
N LEU A 579 10.76 -23.30 14.29
CA LEU A 579 11.51 -23.59 13.08
C LEU A 579 11.39 -25.07 12.68
N TYR A 580 10.96 -25.32 11.45
CA TYR A 580 10.77 -26.65 10.88
C TYR A 580 11.74 -26.92 9.72
N ARG A 581 12.08 -28.15 9.48
CA ARG A 581 13.00 -28.53 8.38
C ARG A 581 12.33 -28.42 7.01
N THR A 582 11.03 -28.69 6.95
CA THR A 582 10.28 -28.71 5.69
C THR A 582 8.96 -27.93 5.81
N LYS A 583 8.50 -27.37 4.68
CA LYS A 583 7.18 -26.73 4.59
C LYS A 583 6.06 -27.68 5.01
N ARG A 584 6.18 -28.98 4.71
CA ARG A 584 5.16 -29.98 5.07
C ARG A 584 5.02 -30.14 6.58
N GLU A 585 6.15 -30.24 7.30
CA GLU A 585 6.15 -30.31 8.78
C GLU A 585 5.59 -29.03 9.38
N LYS A 586 5.99 -27.87 8.88
CA LYS A 586 5.49 -26.58 9.31
C LYS A 586 3.97 -26.48 9.20
N PHE A 587 3.41 -26.76 8.02
CA PHE A 587 1.96 -26.67 7.84
C PHE A 587 1.19 -27.76 8.61
N ALA A 588 1.75 -28.95 8.83
CA ALA A 588 1.14 -29.95 9.70
C ALA A 588 1.04 -29.43 11.14
N ALA A 589 2.14 -28.90 11.69
CA ALA A 589 2.16 -28.33 13.05
C ALA A 589 1.23 -27.10 13.19
N LEU A 590 1.20 -26.22 12.17
CA LEU A 590 0.29 -25.08 12.13
C LEU A 590 -1.19 -25.53 12.22
N LEU A 591 -1.57 -26.54 11.44
CA LEU A 591 -2.93 -27.08 11.43
C LEU A 591 -3.30 -27.76 12.76
N ASP A 592 -2.37 -28.46 13.38
CA ASP A 592 -2.57 -29.08 14.68
C ASP A 592 -2.77 -28.02 15.78
N GLU A 593 -2.02 -26.90 15.70
CA GLU A 593 -2.19 -25.77 16.61
C GLU A 593 -3.53 -25.06 16.38
N ILE A 594 -3.94 -24.81 15.13
CA ILE A 594 -5.25 -24.25 14.81
C ILE A 594 -6.36 -25.11 15.39
N GLU A 595 -6.28 -26.44 15.23
CA GLU A 595 -7.28 -27.35 15.77
C GLU A 595 -7.30 -27.36 17.30
N ARG A 596 -6.12 -27.28 17.96
CA ARG A 596 -5.99 -27.16 19.42
C ARG A 596 -6.69 -25.91 19.96
N LEU A 597 -6.43 -24.76 19.32
CA LEU A 597 -7.00 -23.47 19.70
C LEU A 597 -8.52 -23.42 19.43
N HIS A 598 -8.96 -23.95 18.29
CA HIS A 598 -10.38 -24.02 17.93
C HIS A 598 -11.20 -24.86 18.92
N ARG A 599 -10.68 -26.00 19.35
CA ARG A 599 -11.34 -26.85 20.39
C ARG A 599 -11.52 -26.11 21.72
N ARG A 600 -10.70 -25.11 22.01
CA ARG A 600 -10.83 -24.25 23.20
C ARG A 600 -11.73 -23.04 22.99
N GLY A 601 -12.29 -22.87 21.80
CA GLY A 601 -13.16 -21.75 21.45
C GLY A 601 -12.41 -20.42 21.32
N LEU A 602 -11.08 -20.42 21.10
CA LEU A 602 -10.30 -19.21 20.96
C LEU A 602 -10.36 -18.70 19.52
N PRO A 603 -10.54 -17.39 19.29
CA PRO A 603 -10.45 -16.79 17.96
C PRO A 603 -9.00 -16.74 17.52
N MET A 604 -8.77 -16.93 16.22
CA MET A 604 -7.43 -16.89 15.65
C MET A 604 -7.36 -16.19 14.31
N LEU A 605 -6.24 -15.50 14.12
CA LEU A 605 -5.88 -14.86 12.86
C LEU A 605 -4.61 -15.52 12.33
N VAL A 606 -4.72 -16.18 11.18
CA VAL A 606 -3.61 -16.85 10.51
C VAL A 606 -3.04 -15.92 9.44
N GLY A 607 -1.87 -15.34 9.70
CA GLY A 607 -1.17 -14.46 8.77
C GLY A 607 -0.39 -15.25 7.71
N THR A 608 -0.59 -14.90 6.44
CA THR A 608 0.10 -15.52 5.30
C THR A 608 0.82 -14.48 4.46
N THR A 609 1.94 -14.88 3.85
CA THR A 609 2.78 -13.98 3.05
C THR A 609 2.29 -13.78 1.62
N SER A 610 1.41 -14.65 1.12
CA SER A 610 0.85 -14.55 -0.23
C SER A 610 -0.58 -15.09 -0.30
N VAL A 611 -1.28 -14.72 -1.38
CA VAL A 611 -2.62 -15.24 -1.68
C VAL A 611 -2.59 -16.76 -1.86
N ASP A 612 -1.57 -17.30 -2.55
CA ASP A 612 -1.41 -18.74 -2.78
C ASP A 612 -1.28 -19.53 -1.48
N VAL A 613 -0.50 -19.01 -0.53
CA VAL A 613 -0.36 -19.62 0.80
C VAL A 613 -1.70 -19.57 1.54
N SER A 614 -2.44 -18.46 1.45
CA SER A 614 -3.76 -18.34 2.07
C SER A 614 -4.75 -19.36 1.53
N GLU A 615 -4.78 -19.57 0.21
CA GLU A 615 -5.63 -20.57 -0.44
C GLU A 615 -5.21 -22.01 -0.13
N MET A 616 -3.89 -22.24 -0.03
CA MET A 616 -3.35 -23.54 0.37
C MET A 616 -3.78 -23.90 1.80
N VAL A 617 -3.61 -22.99 2.76
CA VAL A 617 -4.04 -23.19 4.15
C VAL A 617 -5.56 -23.37 4.22
N SER A 618 -6.33 -22.58 3.46
CA SER A 618 -7.78 -22.73 3.36
C SER A 618 -8.19 -24.13 2.90
N ARG A 619 -7.57 -24.65 1.83
CA ARG A 619 -7.82 -26.02 1.33
C ARG A 619 -7.49 -27.09 2.37
N MET A 620 -6.41 -26.90 3.14
CA MET A 620 -6.02 -27.82 4.22
C MET A 620 -7.02 -27.81 5.36
N LEU A 621 -7.51 -26.64 5.80
CA LEU A 621 -8.53 -26.50 6.85
C LEU A 621 -9.88 -27.12 6.43
N LYS A 622 -10.30 -26.89 5.15
CA LYS A 622 -11.49 -27.54 4.59
C LYS A 622 -11.42 -29.07 4.65
N ARG A 623 -10.24 -29.66 4.37
CA ARG A 623 -10.04 -31.11 4.46
C ARG A 623 -10.13 -31.63 5.89
N ARG A 624 -9.82 -30.79 6.90
CA ARG A 624 -9.99 -31.11 8.33
C ARG A 624 -11.41 -30.80 8.86
N GLY A 625 -12.30 -30.27 8.01
CA GLY A 625 -13.66 -29.92 8.40
C GLY A 625 -13.76 -28.68 9.29
N LEU A 626 -12.75 -27.81 9.31
CA LEU A 626 -12.72 -26.59 10.09
C LEU A 626 -13.29 -25.41 9.29
N ALA A 627 -14.39 -24.84 9.79
CA ALA A 627 -15.00 -23.65 9.21
C ALA A 627 -14.07 -22.45 9.41
N HIS A 628 -13.85 -21.65 8.37
CA HIS A 628 -12.97 -20.50 8.40
C HIS A 628 -13.33 -19.48 7.33
N GLU A 629 -12.94 -18.22 7.55
CA GLU A 629 -13.03 -17.14 6.58
C GLU A 629 -11.66 -16.82 6.02
N VAL A 630 -11.62 -16.36 4.76
CA VAL A 630 -10.37 -15.97 4.07
C VAL A 630 -10.45 -14.52 3.66
N LEU A 631 -9.49 -13.74 4.11
CA LEU A 631 -9.36 -12.33 3.85
C LEU A 631 -8.14 -12.10 2.95
N ASN A 632 -8.38 -11.94 1.66
CA ASN A 632 -7.36 -11.68 0.66
C ASN A 632 -7.86 -10.69 -0.40
N ALA A 633 -6.98 -10.31 -1.34
CA ALA A 633 -7.27 -9.34 -2.39
C ALA A 633 -8.52 -9.65 -3.25
N LYS A 634 -9.01 -10.89 -3.23
CA LYS A 634 -10.19 -11.31 -4.01
C LYS A 634 -11.53 -10.99 -3.31
N GLN A 635 -11.53 -10.55 -2.05
CA GLN A 635 -12.75 -10.42 -1.23
C GLN A 635 -12.89 -9.04 -0.55
N HIS A 636 -12.45 -7.97 -1.20
CA HIS A 636 -12.45 -6.62 -0.63
C HIS A 636 -13.83 -6.13 -0.16
N GLU A 637 -14.91 -6.47 -0.88
CA GLU A 637 -16.25 -6.00 -0.54
C GLU A 637 -16.78 -6.55 0.80
N ARG A 638 -16.28 -7.71 1.23
CA ARG A 638 -16.69 -8.37 2.48
C ARG A 638 -15.68 -8.22 3.62
N GLU A 639 -14.63 -7.44 3.40
CA GLU A 639 -13.52 -7.30 4.34
C GLU A 639 -13.98 -6.84 5.72
N ALA A 640 -14.80 -5.79 5.79
CA ALA A 640 -15.29 -5.24 7.04
C ALA A 640 -16.18 -6.25 7.82
N GLU A 641 -17.01 -7.02 7.12
CA GLU A 641 -17.86 -8.04 7.71
C GLU A 641 -17.03 -9.19 8.32
N ILE A 642 -16.04 -9.70 7.56
CA ILE A 642 -15.16 -10.78 8.01
C ILE A 642 -14.35 -10.35 9.23
N VAL A 643 -13.79 -9.13 9.22
CA VAL A 643 -13.00 -8.60 10.34
C VAL A 643 -13.85 -8.44 11.59
N THR A 644 -15.10 -8.01 11.47
CA THR A 644 -16.04 -7.92 12.60
C THR A 644 -16.29 -9.27 13.25
N GLN A 645 -16.31 -10.34 12.48
CA GLN A 645 -16.52 -11.70 12.99
C GLN A 645 -15.24 -12.38 13.48
N ALA A 646 -14.06 -11.90 13.10
CA ALA A 646 -12.78 -12.52 13.43
C ALA A 646 -12.49 -12.61 14.94
N GLY A 647 -13.10 -11.76 15.76
CA GLY A 647 -12.98 -11.77 17.23
C GLY A 647 -13.99 -12.65 17.96
N GLN A 648 -14.88 -13.36 17.25
CA GLN A 648 -15.89 -14.21 17.87
C GLN A 648 -15.31 -15.54 18.36
N PRO A 649 -15.92 -16.18 19.38
CA PRO A 649 -15.42 -17.45 19.91
C PRO A 649 -15.22 -18.52 18.84
N GLY A 650 -14.01 -19.08 18.77
CA GLY A 650 -13.66 -20.15 17.83
C GLY A 650 -13.55 -19.74 16.37
N ALA A 651 -13.62 -18.44 16.06
CA ALA A 651 -13.45 -17.95 14.70
C ALA A 651 -12.01 -18.23 14.17
N ILE A 652 -11.92 -18.71 12.94
CA ILE A 652 -10.66 -18.90 12.22
C ILE A 652 -10.67 -17.97 11.02
N THR A 653 -9.76 -17.01 11.00
CA THR A 653 -9.62 -16.06 9.90
C THR A 653 -8.22 -16.19 9.31
N ILE A 654 -8.12 -16.46 8.01
CA ILE A 654 -6.85 -16.44 7.27
C ILE A 654 -6.74 -15.09 6.59
N ALA A 655 -5.66 -14.36 6.83
CA ALA A 655 -5.45 -13.05 6.23
C ALA A 655 -4.10 -12.95 5.53
N THR A 656 -4.07 -12.34 4.36
CA THR A 656 -2.82 -11.86 3.76
C THR A 656 -2.38 -10.56 4.41
N ASN A 657 -1.11 -10.19 4.28
CA ASN A 657 -0.44 -9.12 5.02
C ASN A 657 -1.22 -7.81 5.17
N MET A 658 -1.87 -7.36 4.10
CA MET A 658 -2.49 -6.05 4.03
C MET A 658 -4.01 -6.09 4.27
N ALA A 659 -4.61 -7.27 4.29
CA ALA A 659 -6.04 -7.42 4.45
C ALA A 659 -6.49 -7.07 5.88
N GLY A 660 -7.59 -6.33 6.02
CA GLY A 660 -8.13 -5.87 7.31
C GLY A 660 -7.39 -4.68 7.94
N ARG A 661 -6.47 -4.01 7.24
CA ARG A 661 -5.77 -2.83 7.75
C ARG A 661 -6.74 -1.67 7.98
N GLY A 662 -6.54 -0.90 9.06
CA GLY A 662 -7.45 0.20 9.44
C GLY A 662 -8.77 -0.23 10.08
N THR A 663 -9.03 -1.55 10.22
CA THR A 663 -10.24 -2.08 10.88
C THR A 663 -9.88 -2.79 12.18
N ASP A 664 -10.66 -2.54 13.23
CA ASP A 664 -10.45 -3.13 14.55
C ASP A 664 -11.13 -4.50 14.69
N ILE A 665 -10.42 -5.47 15.27
CA ILE A 665 -10.99 -6.78 15.65
C ILE A 665 -11.46 -6.69 17.09
N LYS A 666 -12.76 -6.58 17.30
CA LYS A 666 -13.36 -6.56 18.64
C LYS A 666 -13.59 -7.98 19.13
N LEU A 667 -13.07 -8.29 20.31
CA LEU A 667 -13.33 -9.59 20.94
C LEU A 667 -14.79 -9.73 21.37
N GLY A 668 -15.36 -10.91 21.15
CA GLY A 668 -16.69 -11.25 21.66
C GLY A 668 -16.76 -11.12 23.18
N ALA A 669 -17.92 -10.75 23.71
CA ALA A 669 -18.11 -10.48 25.15
C ALA A 669 -17.70 -11.66 26.07
N ALA A 670 -17.78 -12.89 25.58
CA ALA A 670 -17.36 -14.09 26.31
C ALA A 670 -15.83 -14.24 26.42
N LEU A 671 -15.07 -13.54 25.59
CA LEU A 671 -13.59 -13.64 25.50
C LEU A 671 -12.86 -12.47 26.20
N VAL A 672 -13.59 -11.41 26.52
CA VAL A 672 -13.07 -10.21 27.18
C VAL A 672 -12.67 -10.49 28.62
N LYS A 673 -13.25 -11.53 29.25
CA LYS A 673 -12.90 -11.98 30.60
C LYS A 673 -12.42 -13.42 30.54
N CYS A 674 -11.20 -13.67 30.99
CA CYS A 674 -10.71 -15.02 31.16
C CYS A 674 -11.44 -15.71 32.31
N GLN A 675 -12.11 -16.83 32.04
CA GLN A 675 -12.84 -17.59 33.06
C GLN A 675 -11.89 -18.32 34.03
N VAL A 676 -10.63 -18.52 33.65
CA VAL A 676 -9.64 -19.26 34.44
C VAL A 676 -8.81 -18.34 35.32
N CYS A 677 -8.21 -17.27 34.74
CA CYS A 677 -7.35 -16.34 35.49
C CYS A 677 -8.09 -15.09 36.02
N GLY A 678 -9.34 -14.87 35.63
CA GLY A 678 -10.16 -13.73 36.05
C GLY A 678 -9.79 -12.39 35.45
N LEU A 679 -8.74 -12.30 34.61
CA LEU A 679 -8.31 -11.07 33.97
C LEU A 679 -9.43 -10.51 33.08
N ARG A 680 -9.69 -9.20 33.21
CA ARG A 680 -10.65 -8.45 32.37
C ARG A 680 -9.91 -7.44 31.53
N SER A 681 -10.33 -7.23 30.30
CA SER A 681 -9.88 -6.11 29.47
C SER A 681 -10.25 -4.75 30.07
N SER A 682 -11.30 -4.71 30.92
CA SER A 682 -11.86 -3.52 31.55
C SER A 682 -11.30 -3.18 32.93
N GLU A 683 -10.30 -3.90 33.45
CA GLU A 683 -9.67 -3.47 34.70
C GLU A 683 -8.96 -2.13 34.53
N PRO A 684 -9.02 -1.25 35.60
CA PRO A 684 -8.70 0.16 35.44
C PRO A 684 -7.38 0.36 34.73
N ALA A 685 -7.39 1.31 33.80
CA ALA A 685 -6.19 1.79 33.16
C ALA A 685 -5.14 2.03 34.25
N PHE A 686 -3.87 1.74 33.96
CA PHE A 686 -2.78 2.41 34.63
C PHE A 686 -2.95 3.91 34.33
N GLY A 687 -3.89 4.51 35.05
CA GLY A 687 -4.12 5.93 34.99
C GLY A 687 -2.97 6.58 35.71
N GLN A 688 -2.22 7.41 35.02
CA GLN A 688 -1.03 8.11 35.44
C GLN A 688 0.21 7.22 35.43
N LEU A 689 1.05 7.45 34.44
CA LEU A 689 2.45 7.06 34.42
C LEU A 689 3.10 7.69 35.71
N THR A 690 3.01 6.99 36.82
CA THR A 690 3.83 7.30 37.97
C THR A 690 5.26 6.85 37.67
N GLU A 691 6.25 7.56 38.21
CA GLU A 691 7.68 7.34 37.93
C GLU A 691 8.20 5.92 38.25
N GLU A 692 7.36 5.05 38.81
CA GLU A 692 7.70 3.72 39.32
C GLU A 692 7.36 2.56 38.37
N GLU A 693 6.71 2.82 37.18
CA GLU A 693 6.19 1.75 36.35
C GLU A 693 6.94 1.58 35.03
N ASP A 694 8.25 1.38 35.09
CA ASP A 694 8.99 0.62 34.09
C ASP A 694 8.75 -0.87 34.34
N LEU A 695 7.58 -1.36 33.99
CA LEU A 695 7.37 -2.81 33.95
C LEU A 695 8.30 -3.37 32.87
N ASP A 696 9.26 -4.18 33.30
CA ASP A 696 10.01 -4.99 32.33
C ASP A 696 9.12 -6.02 31.67
N GLN A 697 9.58 -6.65 30.59
CA GLN A 697 8.79 -7.62 29.83
C GLN A 697 8.32 -8.80 30.71
N ASP A 698 9.08 -9.15 31.74
CA ASP A 698 8.72 -10.22 32.68
C ASP A 698 7.59 -9.80 33.62
N GLN A 699 7.57 -8.54 34.04
CA GLN A 699 6.47 -7.97 34.84
C GLN A 699 5.18 -7.81 34.00
N VAL A 700 5.32 -7.42 32.72
CA VAL A 700 4.20 -7.39 31.78
C VAL A 700 3.67 -8.80 31.53
N ASN A 701 4.54 -9.78 31.39
CA ASN A 701 4.17 -11.20 31.25
C ASN A 701 3.49 -11.72 32.52
N ALA A 702 3.88 -11.24 33.71
CA ALA A 702 3.23 -11.58 34.99
C ALA A 702 1.79 -11.01 35.12
N LEU A 703 1.45 -9.98 34.34
CA LEU A 703 0.09 -9.43 34.22
C LEU A 703 -0.73 -10.17 33.15
N GLY A 704 -0.10 -11.06 32.38
CA GLY A 704 -0.72 -11.84 31.32
C GLY A 704 -1.58 -13.01 31.84
N CYS A 705 -2.17 -13.76 30.90
CA CYS A 705 -2.90 -14.99 31.21
C CYS A 705 -1.91 -16.13 31.45
N TYR A 706 -1.98 -16.77 32.62
CA TYR A 706 -1.10 -17.90 32.99
C TYR A 706 -1.48 -19.22 32.30
N VAL A 707 -2.54 -19.23 31.52
CA VAL A 707 -3.07 -20.46 30.89
C VAL A 707 -2.44 -20.61 29.51
N ASP A 708 -1.90 -21.76 29.22
CA ASP A 708 -1.42 -22.13 27.88
C ASP A 708 -2.52 -22.87 27.10
N PRO A 709 -3.00 -22.34 25.95
CA PRO A 709 -2.73 -21.01 25.39
C PRO A 709 -3.43 -19.89 26.17
N PRO A 710 -2.90 -18.66 26.17
CA PRO A 710 -3.56 -17.52 26.80
C PRO A 710 -4.89 -17.19 26.11
N CYS A 711 -5.78 -16.53 26.85
CA CYS A 711 -7.08 -16.06 26.32
C CYS A 711 -6.90 -15.00 25.22
N GLY A 712 -8.00 -14.66 24.57
CA GLY A 712 -8.05 -13.59 23.56
C GLY A 712 -7.66 -14.05 22.16
N LEU A 713 -7.34 -13.09 21.30
CA LEU A 713 -7.03 -13.35 19.89
C LEU A 713 -5.64 -13.97 19.74
N GLN A 714 -5.58 -15.09 19.02
CA GLN A 714 -4.35 -15.81 18.75
C GLN A 714 -3.82 -15.45 17.34
N ILE A 715 -2.61 -14.95 17.24
CA ILE A 715 -1.94 -14.63 15.97
C ILE A 715 -1.00 -15.77 15.59
N LEU A 716 -1.22 -16.38 14.43
CA LEU A 716 -0.38 -17.43 13.89
C LEU A 716 0.24 -16.98 12.57
N GLY A 717 1.52 -16.66 12.57
CA GLY A 717 2.25 -16.31 11.34
C GLY A 717 2.76 -17.55 10.61
N THR A 718 2.52 -17.66 9.31
CA THR A 718 3.02 -18.81 8.52
C THR A 718 4.46 -18.64 8.04
N GLU A 719 4.99 -17.42 8.09
CA GLU A 719 6.38 -17.06 7.77
C GLU A 719 6.65 -15.66 8.34
N ARG A 720 7.93 -15.28 8.43
CA ARG A 720 8.32 -13.88 8.64
C ARG A 720 8.30 -13.13 7.31
N HIS A 721 7.93 -11.88 7.37
CA HIS A 721 7.98 -10.99 6.21
C HIS A 721 9.37 -10.37 6.07
N GLU A 722 9.69 -9.85 4.89
CA GLU A 722 10.94 -9.15 4.63
C GLU A 722 11.11 -7.92 5.53
N SER A 723 10.03 -7.17 5.76
CA SER A 723 10.01 -6.05 6.70
C SER A 723 9.46 -6.47 8.07
N ARG A 724 10.21 -6.16 9.13
CA ARG A 724 9.77 -6.34 10.54
C ARG A 724 8.48 -5.59 10.87
N ARG A 725 8.23 -4.51 10.16
CA ARG A 725 7.03 -3.69 10.28
C ARG A 725 5.76 -4.50 10.05
N ILE A 726 5.72 -5.32 9.00
CA ILE A 726 4.57 -6.15 8.67
C ILE A 726 4.31 -7.19 9.77
N ASP A 727 5.35 -7.79 10.32
CA ASP A 727 5.23 -8.72 11.46
C ASP A 727 4.67 -8.01 12.71
N ARG A 728 5.13 -6.78 13.00
CA ARG A 728 4.60 -5.95 14.10
C ARG A 728 3.12 -5.60 13.88
N GLN A 729 2.71 -5.29 12.65
CA GLN A 729 1.31 -5.03 12.29
C GLN A 729 0.42 -6.25 12.51
N LEU A 730 0.90 -7.44 12.11
CA LEU A 730 0.18 -8.69 12.32
C LEU A 730 0.02 -8.98 13.83
N ARG A 731 1.11 -8.91 14.60
CA ARG A 731 1.08 -9.06 16.05
C ARG A 731 0.16 -8.03 16.73
N GLY A 732 0.18 -6.79 16.27
CA GLY A 732 -0.64 -5.69 16.78
C GLY A 732 -2.15 -5.85 16.60
N ARG A 733 -2.60 -6.92 15.91
CA ARG A 733 -4.02 -7.29 15.86
C ARG A 733 -4.54 -7.84 17.16
N ALA A 734 -3.67 -8.42 18.00
CA ALA A 734 -4.00 -8.95 19.32
C ALA A 734 -3.43 -8.07 20.43
N GLY A 735 -3.99 -8.16 21.63
CA GLY A 735 -3.51 -7.43 22.82
C GLY A 735 -3.86 -5.95 22.83
N ARG A 736 -4.98 -5.55 22.22
CA ARG A 736 -5.45 -4.17 22.13
C ARG A 736 -6.18 -3.75 23.39
N GLN A 737 -5.99 -2.48 23.79
CA GLN A 737 -6.66 -1.88 24.97
C GLN A 737 -6.61 -2.74 26.24
N GLY A 738 -5.48 -3.46 26.44
CA GLY A 738 -5.29 -4.36 27.59
C GLY A 738 -5.96 -5.74 27.46
N ASP A 739 -6.50 -6.08 26.28
CA ASP A 739 -7.01 -7.41 26.01
C ASP A 739 -5.90 -8.46 26.03
N PRO A 740 -6.16 -9.68 26.50
CA PRO A 740 -5.22 -10.79 26.38
C PRO A 740 -5.08 -11.24 24.92
N GLY A 741 -4.04 -12.00 24.62
CA GLY A 741 -3.78 -12.57 23.31
C GLY A 741 -2.41 -13.20 23.23
N SER A 742 -2.11 -13.84 22.13
CA SER A 742 -0.76 -14.33 21.86
C SER A 742 -0.36 -14.19 20.39
N SER A 743 0.93 -14.28 20.12
CA SER A 743 1.45 -14.39 18.76
C SER A 743 2.54 -15.44 18.66
N ARG A 744 2.52 -16.24 17.60
CA ARG A 744 3.55 -17.25 17.30
C ARG A 744 3.76 -17.37 15.81
N PHE A 745 5.02 -17.51 15.37
CA PHE A 745 5.36 -17.71 13.97
C PHE A 745 5.90 -19.12 13.72
N PHE A 746 5.52 -19.68 12.57
CA PHE A 746 5.92 -20.99 12.09
C PHE A 746 6.80 -20.81 10.86
N LEU A 747 8.08 -21.17 10.94
CA LEU A 747 9.08 -20.91 9.91
C LEU A 747 9.58 -22.21 9.28
N SER A 748 10.01 -22.14 8.00
CA SER A 748 10.65 -23.29 7.32
C SER A 748 11.70 -22.86 6.31
#